data_3c21bbe67372dfcf799b751a8d15720f
#
_entry.id   3c21bbe67372dfcf799b751a8d15720f
#
_cell.length_a   1.000
_cell.length_b   1.000
_cell.length_c   1.000
_cell.angle_alpha   90.00
_cell.angle_beta   90.00
_cell.angle_gamma   90.00
#
_symmetry.space_group_name_H-M   'P 1'
#
loop_
_entity.id
_entity.type
_entity.pdbx_description
1 polymer ?
#
loop_
_entity_poly.entity_id
_entity_poly.type
_entity_poly.pdbx_seq_one_letter_code
_entity_poly.pdbx_strand_id
1 'polypeptide(L)'
;MVDCKDLCQRLESDDPDVLRDAAFEAGESGCLEAVPLLARLLCSHNLGVQEASDRALRRIGGKDVVAAVKPLLRSDDAPSRNAAMDILRAVGVQDLPTLLELLHDADTDIRIFASDILGSTDSRLSVQPLCEAMLKDPEVNVRYQAAVSLGELAFNEASACLGQALGDEEWVQFAVIEALAKIRDASSVGILIKALDRSTDLVASMIVDALGEIGNIKAVTMLLKRMDASPEVLRNKIVKAVVRILGGKALTLLSSAERERFCRYLLAALADDEEDVQDAAVSGLGSVGGEPAAEAVIAHAARLDRDSHPERYEHAVMALRDMGLTTALGEALRGADDSRRAAALEVLSGLPCPDCSRLVMDAFAVLPPAFRPAAGRALGAIAGPEAEDFFLDRLGDDDENLLLEAVAFLGGKRRLAAAGERLFALLGHPSDTVKEAALDACVAIGGEDLDARFRVLSQSGDPMNRLMAVYALGKMGIRDHLDIIKAGLSDEVPDVRKIALDALADVCGQPEEGLSLIVSRLSDESRDVRLAVVELLSGCDSDKVCPHLERALSDPDDWVRIRAMEALGHRGERDAAPRLLQLAGDPSKLVALRAVETLGEIGGPEAVAALTGLTSGDDAELVEAAETAIARLQDEQGER
;
A
#
# COMPACT_ATOMS: atom_id res chain seq x y z
N MET A 1 -47.72 14.55 -6.79
CA MET A 1 -47.91 13.15 -7.29
C MET A 1 -47.88 13.24 -8.80
N VAL A 2 -46.89 12.57 -9.40
CA VAL A 2 -46.82 12.47 -10.86
C VAL A 2 -48.03 11.63 -11.33
N ASP A 3 -48.75 12.08 -12.38
CA ASP A 3 -49.89 11.35 -12.88
C ASP A 3 -49.40 10.16 -13.73
N CYS A 4 -49.59 8.93 -13.25
CA CYS A 4 -49.21 7.71 -13.98
C CYS A 4 -49.82 7.63 -15.38
N LYS A 5 -50.99 8.24 -15.61
CA LYS A 5 -51.61 8.27 -16.94
C LYS A 5 -50.84 9.14 -17.92
N ASP A 6 -50.36 10.28 -17.47
CA ASP A 6 -49.50 11.14 -18.28
C ASP A 6 -48.18 10.43 -18.63
N LEU A 7 -47.55 9.77 -17.65
CA LEU A 7 -46.34 8.98 -17.88
C LEU A 7 -46.58 7.86 -18.93
N CYS A 8 -47.66 7.10 -18.81
CA CYS A 8 -48.00 6.08 -19.78
C CYS A 8 -48.20 6.64 -21.20
N GLN A 9 -48.80 7.83 -21.32
CA GLN A 9 -48.96 8.50 -22.61
C GLN A 9 -47.62 8.94 -23.22
N ARG A 10 -46.71 9.46 -22.41
CA ARG A 10 -45.35 9.87 -22.83
C ARG A 10 -44.49 8.65 -23.20
N LEU A 11 -44.66 7.49 -22.56
CA LEU A 11 -44.01 6.22 -22.89
C LEU A 11 -44.51 5.59 -24.21
N GLU A 12 -45.52 6.15 -24.87
CA GLU A 12 -45.98 5.79 -26.20
C GLU A 12 -45.50 6.78 -27.29
N SER A 13 -44.66 7.74 -26.97
CA SER A 13 -44.08 8.70 -27.90
C SER A 13 -43.11 8.04 -28.89
N ASP A 14 -42.96 8.63 -30.08
CA ASP A 14 -41.90 8.26 -31.04
C ASP A 14 -40.54 8.98 -30.77
N ASP A 15 -40.54 9.95 -29.87
CA ASP A 15 -39.35 10.72 -29.52
C ASP A 15 -38.54 10.00 -28.43
N PRO A 16 -37.27 9.59 -28.71
CA PRO A 16 -36.42 8.90 -27.74
C PRO A 16 -36.12 9.71 -26.47
N ASP A 17 -36.07 11.02 -26.56
CA ASP A 17 -35.79 11.88 -25.39
C ASP A 17 -37.00 11.90 -24.46
N VAL A 18 -38.20 12.01 -25.01
CA VAL A 18 -39.45 11.93 -24.24
C VAL A 18 -39.59 10.55 -23.57
N LEU A 19 -39.23 9.47 -24.30
CA LEU A 19 -39.28 8.10 -23.77
C LEU A 19 -38.33 7.93 -22.59
N ARG A 20 -37.09 8.44 -22.70
CA ARG A 20 -36.10 8.34 -21.62
C ARG A 20 -36.53 9.10 -20.37
N ASP A 21 -37.00 10.33 -20.53
CA ASP A 21 -37.47 11.15 -19.41
C ASP A 21 -38.68 10.52 -18.71
N ALA A 22 -39.66 10.04 -19.49
CA ALA A 22 -40.85 9.35 -18.97
C ALA A 22 -40.48 8.03 -18.25
N ALA A 23 -39.53 7.25 -18.80
CA ALA A 23 -39.03 6.03 -18.16
C ALA A 23 -38.36 6.35 -16.83
N PHE A 24 -37.50 7.37 -16.78
CA PHE A 24 -36.84 7.81 -15.54
C PHE A 24 -37.90 8.23 -14.51
N GLU A 25 -38.84 9.11 -14.86
CA GLU A 25 -39.90 9.56 -13.95
C GLU A 25 -40.79 8.43 -13.46
N ALA A 26 -41.09 7.42 -14.32
CA ALA A 26 -41.86 6.24 -13.96
C ALA A 26 -41.13 5.39 -12.92
N GLY A 27 -39.80 5.24 -13.06
CA GLY A 27 -38.95 4.60 -12.07
C GLY A 27 -38.90 5.34 -10.74
N GLU A 28 -38.73 6.66 -10.75
CA GLU A 28 -38.73 7.50 -9.54
C GLU A 28 -40.07 7.49 -8.80
N SER A 29 -41.18 7.49 -9.53
CA SER A 29 -42.52 7.52 -8.94
C SER A 29 -43.05 6.14 -8.53
N GLY A 30 -42.40 5.05 -8.96
CA GLY A 30 -42.87 3.67 -8.74
C GLY A 30 -44.16 3.36 -9.48
N CYS A 31 -44.38 3.92 -10.68
CA CYS A 31 -45.63 3.79 -11.43
C CYS A 31 -45.83 2.37 -12.00
N LEU A 32 -46.63 1.53 -11.35
CA LEU A 32 -46.92 0.16 -11.77
C LEU A 32 -47.65 0.09 -13.12
N GLU A 33 -48.46 1.09 -13.45
CA GLU A 33 -49.21 1.14 -14.74
C GLU A 33 -48.25 1.27 -15.93
N ALA A 34 -47.05 1.81 -15.73
CA ALA A 34 -46.02 1.96 -16.76
C ALA A 34 -45.22 0.67 -17.04
N VAL A 35 -45.28 -0.32 -16.16
CA VAL A 35 -44.44 -1.56 -16.24
C VAL A 35 -44.59 -2.28 -17.56
N PRO A 36 -45.78 -2.53 -18.13
CA PRO A 36 -45.92 -3.23 -19.44
C PRO A 36 -45.31 -2.43 -20.60
N LEU A 37 -45.36 -1.09 -20.54
CA LEU A 37 -44.79 -0.23 -21.57
C LEU A 37 -43.27 -0.22 -21.47
N LEU A 38 -42.73 -0.10 -20.27
CA LEU A 38 -41.28 -0.17 -19.99
C LEU A 38 -40.70 -1.53 -20.45
N ALA A 39 -41.38 -2.64 -20.15
CA ALA A 39 -40.97 -3.97 -20.62
C ALA A 39 -40.92 -4.07 -22.16
N ARG A 40 -41.86 -3.46 -22.87
CA ARG A 40 -41.83 -3.37 -24.33
C ARG A 40 -40.68 -2.52 -24.86
N LEU A 41 -40.33 -1.43 -24.17
CA LEU A 41 -39.23 -0.53 -24.53
C LEU A 41 -37.85 -1.15 -24.33
N LEU A 42 -37.70 -2.26 -23.61
CA LEU A 42 -36.47 -3.05 -23.57
C LEU A 42 -36.08 -3.61 -24.94
N CYS A 43 -37.04 -3.75 -25.86
CA CYS A 43 -36.81 -4.16 -27.23
C CYS A 43 -36.58 -2.98 -28.20
N SER A 44 -36.41 -1.76 -27.71
CA SER A 44 -36.15 -0.58 -28.53
C SER A 44 -34.79 -0.66 -29.23
N HIS A 45 -34.68 -0.14 -30.44
CA HIS A 45 -33.39 0.02 -31.13
C HIS A 45 -32.53 1.16 -30.58
N ASN A 46 -33.08 2.01 -29.73
CA ASN A 46 -32.35 3.08 -29.06
C ASN A 46 -31.83 2.62 -27.71
N LEU A 47 -30.50 2.51 -27.59
CA LEU A 47 -29.82 2.06 -26.36
C LEU A 47 -30.17 2.91 -25.14
N GLY A 48 -30.29 4.23 -25.28
CA GLY A 48 -30.63 5.13 -24.18
C GLY A 48 -32.05 4.87 -23.63
N VAL A 49 -33.02 4.49 -24.52
CA VAL A 49 -34.37 4.10 -24.12
C VAL A 49 -34.37 2.75 -23.42
N GLN A 50 -33.60 1.77 -23.93
CA GLN A 50 -33.44 0.47 -23.28
C GLN A 50 -32.89 0.64 -21.85
N GLU A 51 -31.80 1.43 -21.70
CA GLU A 51 -31.14 1.65 -20.40
C GLU A 51 -32.06 2.37 -19.40
N ALA A 52 -32.79 3.39 -19.86
CA ALA A 52 -33.75 4.09 -19.01
C ALA A 52 -34.90 3.15 -18.56
N SER A 53 -35.39 2.29 -19.46
CA SER A 53 -36.43 1.32 -19.14
C SER A 53 -35.94 0.21 -18.22
N ASP A 54 -34.72 -0.33 -18.43
CA ASP A 54 -34.10 -1.30 -17.53
C ASP A 54 -33.96 -0.73 -16.11
N ARG A 55 -33.42 0.48 -16.01
CA ARG A 55 -33.23 1.16 -14.72
C ARG A 55 -34.55 1.42 -14.01
N ALA A 56 -35.59 1.83 -14.77
CA ALA A 56 -36.91 2.08 -14.22
C ALA A 56 -37.55 0.79 -13.69
N LEU A 57 -37.50 -0.32 -14.48
CA LEU A 57 -38.03 -1.60 -14.05
C LEU A 57 -37.35 -2.16 -12.81
N ARG A 58 -36.03 -2.09 -12.74
CA ARG A 58 -35.28 -2.49 -11.52
C ARG A 58 -35.67 -1.67 -10.30
N ARG A 59 -35.94 -0.38 -10.48
CA ARG A 59 -36.32 0.52 -9.38
C ARG A 59 -37.77 0.29 -8.93
N ILE A 60 -38.69 0.06 -9.86
CA ILE A 60 -40.09 -0.26 -9.55
C ILE A 60 -40.16 -1.60 -8.82
N GLY A 61 -39.53 -2.65 -9.39
CA GLY A 61 -39.49 -4.00 -8.81
C GLY A 61 -40.90 -4.63 -8.71
N GLY A 62 -40.97 -5.67 -7.88
CA GLY A 62 -42.22 -6.34 -7.56
C GLY A 62 -42.66 -7.41 -8.59
N LYS A 63 -43.72 -8.15 -8.22
CA LYS A 63 -44.25 -9.24 -9.03
C LYS A 63 -44.74 -8.81 -10.42
N ASP A 64 -45.23 -7.57 -10.54
CA ASP A 64 -45.73 -7.04 -11.80
C ASP A 64 -44.58 -6.88 -12.82
N VAL A 65 -43.42 -6.45 -12.38
CA VAL A 65 -42.20 -6.39 -13.21
C VAL A 65 -41.76 -7.78 -13.62
N VAL A 66 -41.70 -8.75 -12.68
CA VAL A 66 -41.34 -10.14 -12.97
C VAL A 66 -42.29 -10.72 -14.04
N ALA A 67 -43.60 -10.52 -13.88
CA ALA A 67 -44.60 -11.00 -14.83
C ALA A 67 -44.49 -10.37 -16.22
N ALA A 68 -44.16 -9.06 -16.30
CA ALA A 68 -44.01 -8.33 -17.55
C ALA A 68 -42.71 -8.66 -18.31
N VAL A 69 -41.64 -8.95 -17.58
CA VAL A 69 -40.29 -9.21 -18.15
C VAL A 69 -40.10 -10.69 -18.51
N LYS A 70 -40.72 -11.63 -17.76
CA LYS A 70 -40.61 -13.08 -17.99
C LYS A 70 -40.83 -13.51 -19.46
N PRO A 71 -41.81 -13.00 -20.24
CA PRO A 71 -41.98 -13.38 -21.63
C PRO A 71 -40.78 -13.05 -22.52
N LEU A 72 -39.99 -12.05 -22.21
CA LEU A 72 -38.81 -11.63 -22.97
C LEU A 72 -37.67 -12.65 -22.92
N LEU A 73 -37.67 -13.59 -21.97
CA LEU A 73 -36.75 -14.72 -21.96
C LEU A 73 -36.84 -15.59 -23.20
N ARG A 74 -37.99 -15.55 -23.90
CA ARG A 74 -38.26 -16.29 -25.18
C ARG A 74 -38.01 -15.44 -26.42
N SER A 75 -37.45 -14.22 -26.24
CA SER A 75 -37.19 -13.34 -27.38
C SER A 75 -36.06 -13.90 -28.25
N ASP A 76 -36.23 -13.85 -29.57
CA ASP A 76 -35.18 -14.17 -30.54
C ASP A 76 -34.06 -13.11 -30.52
N ASP A 77 -34.38 -11.89 -30.06
CA ASP A 77 -33.43 -10.81 -29.89
C ASP A 77 -32.58 -11.00 -28.61
N ALA A 78 -31.29 -11.28 -28.79
CA ALA A 78 -30.40 -11.56 -27.68
C ALA A 78 -30.22 -10.37 -26.69
N PRO A 79 -30.11 -9.11 -27.13
CA PRO A 79 -30.10 -7.95 -26.22
C PRO A 79 -31.32 -7.88 -25.31
N SER A 80 -32.53 -8.03 -25.86
CA SER A 80 -33.78 -8.02 -25.08
C SER A 80 -33.85 -9.17 -24.08
N ARG A 81 -33.41 -10.36 -24.49
CA ARG A 81 -33.33 -11.54 -23.62
C ARG A 81 -32.36 -11.35 -22.47
N ASN A 82 -31.16 -10.79 -22.75
CA ASN A 82 -30.17 -10.51 -21.73
C ASN A 82 -30.66 -9.44 -20.74
N ALA A 83 -31.29 -8.37 -21.23
CA ALA A 83 -31.90 -7.36 -20.38
C ALA A 83 -32.96 -7.97 -19.44
N ALA A 84 -33.78 -8.87 -19.96
CA ALA A 84 -34.77 -9.59 -19.17
C ALA A 84 -34.11 -10.45 -18.07
N MET A 85 -33.04 -11.18 -18.40
CA MET A 85 -32.28 -11.97 -17.42
C MET A 85 -31.70 -11.09 -16.34
N ASP A 86 -31.07 -9.96 -16.70
CA ASP A 86 -30.46 -9.06 -15.77
C ASP A 86 -31.44 -8.36 -14.82
N ILE A 87 -32.62 -8.02 -15.32
CA ILE A 87 -33.70 -7.49 -14.48
C ILE A 87 -34.20 -8.58 -13.52
N LEU A 88 -34.44 -9.81 -14.03
CA LEU A 88 -34.92 -10.92 -13.20
C LEU A 88 -33.90 -11.36 -12.14
N ARG A 89 -32.59 -11.27 -12.40
CA ARG A 89 -31.56 -11.46 -11.39
C ARG A 89 -31.65 -10.41 -10.25
N ALA A 90 -32.00 -9.17 -10.62
CA ALA A 90 -32.08 -8.08 -9.64
C ALA A 90 -33.37 -8.09 -8.81
N VAL A 91 -34.51 -8.39 -9.43
CA VAL A 91 -35.82 -8.24 -8.77
C VAL A 91 -36.63 -9.52 -8.66
N GLY A 92 -36.18 -10.62 -9.27
CA GLY A 92 -36.93 -11.87 -9.37
C GLY A 92 -37.26 -12.55 -8.04
N VAL A 93 -36.43 -12.32 -7.00
CA VAL A 93 -36.70 -12.79 -5.63
C VAL A 93 -38.06 -12.30 -5.10
N GLN A 94 -38.57 -11.18 -5.64
CA GLN A 94 -39.84 -10.57 -5.23
C GLN A 94 -41.08 -11.37 -5.74
N ASP A 95 -40.89 -12.27 -6.73
CA ASP A 95 -41.87 -13.27 -7.14
C ASP A 95 -41.20 -14.62 -7.44
N LEU A 96 -40.54 -15.15 -6.41
CA LEU A 96 -39.82 -16.42 -6.49
C LEU A 96 -40.66 -17.60 -7.03
N PRO A 97 -41.97 -17.80 -6.65
CA PRO A 97 -42.78 -18.87 -7.19
C PRO A 97 -42.82 -18.87 -8.72
N THR A 98 -42.96 -17.72 -9.35
CA THR A 98 -42.98 -17.60 -10.83
C THR A 98 -41.64 -18.03 -11.45
N LEU A 99 -40.51 -17.75 -10.82
CA LEU A 99 -39.19 -18.19 -11.29
C LEU A 99 -38.98 -19.70 -11.09
N LEU A 100 -39.46 -20.26 -9.98
CA LEU A 100 -39.38 -21.70 -9.72
C LEU A 100 -40.19 -22.52 -10.72
N GLU A 101 -41.34 -22.02 -11.22
CA GLU A 101 -42.12 -22.66 -12.28
C GLU A 101 -41.32 -22.81 -13.59
N LEU A 102 -40.43 -21.85 -13.91
CA LEU A 102 -39.60 -21.87 -15.12
C LEU A 102 -38.57 -23.02 -15.13
N LEU A 103 -38.21 -23.60 -14.00
CA LEU A 103 -37.36 -24.80 -13.93
C LEU A 103 -38.03 -26.04 -14.52
N HIS A 104 -39.35 -26.00 -14.73
CA HIS A 104 -40.13 -27.10 -15.31
C HIS A 104 -40.63 -26.77 -16.72
N ASP A 105 -40.10 -25.72 -17.34
CA ASP A 105 -40.49 -25.32 -18.68
C ASP A 105 -40.15 -26.40 -19.74
N ALA A 106 -40.95 -26.51 -20.78
CA ALA A 106 -40.68 -27.44 -21.87
C ALA A 106 -39.41 -27.08 -22.66
N ASP A 107 -39.10 -25.79 -22.72
CA ASP A 107 -37.94 -25.26 -23.40
C ASP A 107 -36.68 -25.38 -22.51
N THR A 108 -35.64 -26.04 -23.02
CA THR A 108 -34.35 -26.23 -22.33
C THR A 108 -33.66 -24.91 -21.99
N ASP A 109 -33.69 -23.95 -22.92
CA ASP A 109 -33.02 -22.66 -22.72
C ASP A 109 -33.67 -21.88 -21.56
N ILE A 110 -35.02 -21.95 -21.47
CA ILE A 110 -35.74 -21.32 -20.35
C ILE A 110 -35.37 -21.96 -19.01
N ARG A 111 -35.19 -23.29 -18.95
CA ARG A 111 -34.74 -23.95 -17.72
C ARG A 111 -33.32 -23.57 -17.33
N ILE A 112 -32.43 -23.38 -18.34
CA ILE A 112 -31.06 -22.87 -18.09
C ILE A 112 -31.12 -21.46 -17.54
N PHE A 113 -31.89 -20.55 -18.19
CA PHE A 113 -32.04 -19.16 -17.72
C PHE A 113 -32.67 -19.09 -16.32
N ALA A 114 -33.66 -19.92 -16.05
CA ALA A 114 -34.28 -20.00 -14.73
C ALA A 114 -33.29 -20.44 -13.66
N SER A 115 -32.46 -21.44 -13.96
CA SER A 115 -31.40 -21.89 -13.04
C SER A 115 -30.41 -20.77 -12.73
N ASP A 116 -29.94 -20.04 -13.75
CA ASP A 116 -29.02 -18.93 -13.64
C ASP A 116 -29.60 -17.76 -12.82
N ILE A 117 -30.82 -17.34 -13.12
CA ILE A 117 -31.54 -16.29 -12.40
C ILE A 117 -31.70 -16.67 -10.91
N LEU A 118 -32.09 -17.90 -10.63
CA LEU A 118 -32.28 -18.39 -9.26
C LEU A 118 -30.99 -18.44 -8.47
N GLY A 119 -29.84 -18.65 -9.13
CA GLY A 119 -28.49 -18.57 -8.52
C GLY A 119 -28.15 -17.19 -7.96
N SER A 120 -28.74 -16.13 -8.52
CA SER A 120 -28.51 -14.74 -8.13
C SER A 120 -29.52 -14.21 -7.08
N THR A 121 -30.50 -15.03 -6.64
CA THR A 121 -31.59 -14.56 -5.76
C THR A 121 -31.26 -14.44 -4.29
N ASP A 122 -30.11 -14.95 -3.84
CA ASP A 122 -29.70 -15.05 -2.41
C ASP A 122 -30.81 -15.68 -1.53
N SER A 123 -31.63 -16.58 -2.13
CA SER A 123 -32.77 -17.20 -1.47
C SER A 123 -32.51 -18.68 -1.16
N ARG A 124 -32.63 -19.08 0.10
CA ARG A 124 -32.56 -20.49 0.49
C ARG A 124 -33.66 -21.34 -0.13
N LEU A 125 -34.80 -20.73 -0.49
CA LEU A 125 -35.90 -21.43 -1.14
C LEU A 125 -35.54 -21.90 -2.56
N SER A 126 -34.54 -21.33 -3.20
CA SER A 126 -34.03 -21.75 -4.51
C SER A 126 -33.17 -23.02 -4.43
N VAL A 127 -32.58 -23.36 -3.25
CA VAL A 127 -31.63 -24.47 -3.11
C VAL A 127 -32.27 -25.82 -3.50
N GLN A 128 -33.37 -26.18 -2.88
CA GLN A 128 -34.00 -27.50 -3.13
C GLN A 128 -34.50 -27.69 -4.58
N PRO A 129 -35.18 -26.72 -5.20
CA PRO A 129 -35.53 -26.80 -6.63
C PRO A 129 -34.33 -26.90 -7.56
N LEU A 130 -33.24 -26.14 -7.33
CA LEU A 130 -32.02 -26.26 -8.11
C LEU A 130 -31.33 -27.62 -7.91
N CYS A 131 -31.33 -28.17 -6.68
CA CYS A 131 -30.86 -29.55 -6.42
C CYS A 131 -31.66 -30.57 -7.24
N GLU A 132 -32.98 -30.40 -7.36
CA GLU A 132 -33.83 -31.29 -8.15
C GLU A 132 -33.55 -31.17 -9.64
N ALA A 133 -33.40 -29.94 -10.17
CA ALA A 133 -32.99 -29.70 -11.55
C ALA A 133 -31.64 -30.35 -11.85
N MET A 134 -30.62 -30.11 -11.00
CA MET A 134 -29.29 -30.70 -11.16
C MET A 134 -29.31 -32.25 -11.17
N LEU A 135 -30.12 -32.88 -10.34
CA LEU A 135 -30.09 -34.35 -10.21
C LEU A 135 -31.01 -35.07 -11.23
N LYS A 136 -32.02 -34.39 -11.77
CA LYS A 136 -33.11 -35.06 -12.52
C LYS A 136 -33.35 -34.52 -13.92
N ASP A 137 -32.85 -33.34 -14.29
CA ASP A 137 -33.11 -32.79 -15.62
C ASP A 137 -32.47 -33.68 -16.69
N PRO A 138 -33.18 -34.00 -17.80
CA PRO A 138 -32.63 -34.81 -18.86
C PRO A 138 -31.45 -34.14 -19.59
N GLU A 139 -31.42 -32.80 -19.60
CA GLU A 139 -30.42 -32.03 -20.33
C GLU A 139 -29.21 -31.69 -19.48
N VAL A 140 -28.01 -32.07 -19.95
CA VAL A 140 -26.73 -31.88 -19.22
C VAL A 140 -26.46 -30.42 -18.92
N ASN A 141 -26.79 -29.49 -19.83
CA ASN A 141 -26.56 -28.07 -19.67
C ASN A 141 -27.43 -27.45 -18.56
N VAL A 142 -28.64 -27.96 -18.34
CA VAL A 142 -29.48 -27.54 -17.19
C VAL A 142 -28.86 -28.04 -15.89
N ARG A 143 -28.43 -29.31 -15.85
CA ARG A 143 -27.75 -29.86 -14.66
C ARG A 143 -26.46 -29.09 -14.32
N TYR A 144 -25.67 -28.77 -15.34
CA TYR A 144 -24.47 -27.94 -15.21
C TYR A 144 -24.79 -26.56 -14.61
N GLN A 145 -25.74 -25.83 -15.23
CA GLN A 145 -26.11 -24.50 -14.77
C GLN A 145 -26.68 -24.51 -13.34
N ALA A 146 -27.49 -25.53 -13.03
CA ALA A 146 -28.03 -25.67 -11.68
C ALA A 146 -26.91 -25.91 -10.63
N ALA A 147 -25.86 -26.67 -10.98
CA ALA A 147 -24.69 -26.84 -10.12
C ALA A 147 -23.92 -25.52 -9.91
N VAL A 148 -23.69 -24.75 -10.98
CA VAL A 148 -23.06 -23.41 -10.92
C VAL A 148 -23.87 -22.50 -9.99
N SER A 149 -25.19 -22.43 -10.18
CA SER A 149 -26.09 -21.58 -9.41
C SER A 149 -26.14 -21.95 -7.92
N LEU A 150 -26.06 -23.24 -7.59
CA LEU A 150 -25.93 -23.70 -6.20
C LEU A 150 -24.62 -23.24 -5.57
N GLY A 151 -23.54 -23.19 -6.35
CA GLY A 151 -22.25 -22.64 -5.92
C GLY A 151 -22.30 -21.13 -5.69
N GLU A 152 -23.05 -20.38 -6.48
CA GLU A 152 -23.23 -18.93 -6.33
C GLU A 152 -24.07 -18.59 -5.10
N LEU A 153 -25.15 -19.34 -4.87
CA LEU A 153 -25.97 -19.22 -3.65
C LEU A 153 -25.17 -19.53 -2.37
N ALA A 154 -24.15 -20.37 -2.45
CA ALA A 154 -23.23 -20.72 -1.37
C ALA A 154 -23.88 -21.20 -0.05
N PHE A 155 -25.07 -21.78 -0.09
CA PHE A 155 -25.73 -22.34 1.08
C PHE A 155 -25.26 -23.77 1.37
N ASN A 156 -24.91 -24.07 2.62
CA ASN A 156 -24.42 -25.38 3.04
C ASN A 156 -25.41 -26.52 2.76
N GLU A 157 -26.71 -26.23 2.73
CA GLU A 157 -27.77 -27.18 2.44
C GLU A 157 -27.64 -27.84 1.05
N ALA A 158 -26.92 -27.19 0.11
CA ALA A 158 -26.66 -27.73 -1.22
C ALA A 158 -25.58 -28.82 -1.24
N SER A 159 -24.73 -28.91 -0.21
CA SER A 159 -23.57 -29.83 -0.20
C SER A 159 -23.94 -31.29 -0.39
N ALA A 160 -25.07 -31.71 0.16
CA ALA A 160 -25.52 -33.11 0.09
C ALA A 160 -25.99 -33.50 -1.32
N CYS A 161 -26.74 -32.63 -2.03
CA CYS A 161 -27.21 -32.90 -3.39
C CYS A 161 -26.07 -32.76 -4.39
N LEU A 162 -25.19 -31.75 -4.25
CA LEU A 162 -23.95 -31.61 -5.04
C LEU A 162 -23.11 -32.88 -4.94
N GLY A 163 -22.94 -33.43 -3.75
CA GLY A 163 -22.20 -34.67 -3.56
C GLY A 163 -22.80 -35.89 -4.31
N GLN A 164 -24.10 -35.94 -4.54
CA GLN A 164 -24.74 -36.99 -5.34
C GLN A 164 -24.44 -36.83 -6.83
N ALA A 165 -24.28 -35.60 -7.31
CA ALA A 165 -24.02 -35.29 -8.73
C ALA A 165 -22.53 -35.48 -9.12
N LEU A 166 -21.64 -35.85 -8.20
CA LEU A 166 -20.23 -36.18 -8.52
C LEU A 166 -20.05 -37.44 -9.40
N GLY A 167 -21.14 -38.18 -9.68
CA GLY A 167 -21.14 -39.31 -10.61
C GLY A 167 -21.75 -39.00 -11.98
N ASP A 168 -22.05 -37.75 -12.28
CA ASP A 168 -22.63 -37.25 -13.51
C ASP A 168 -21.58 -37.15 -14.65
N GLU A 169 -21.94 -36.57 -15.78
CA GLU A 169 -21.02 -36.24 -16.86
C GLU A 169 -19.90 -35.30 -16.41
N GLU A 170 -18.72 -35.40 -17.00
CA GLU A 170 -17.52 -34.71 -16.55
C GLU A 170 -17.69 -33.17 -16.40
N TRP A 171 -18.44 -32.56 -17.33
CA TRP A 171 -18.76 -31.12 -17.25
C TRP A 171 -19.58 -30.75 -16.00
N VAL A 172 -20.54 -31.60 -15.64
CA VAL A 172 -21.33 -31.39 -14.42
C VAL A 172 -20.47 -31.63 -13.19
N GLN A 173 -19.59 -32.63 -13.20
CA GLN A 173 -18.63 -32.85 -12.10
C GLN A 173 -17.77 -31.61 -11.85
N PHE A 174 -17.30 -30.92 -12.90
CA PHE A 174 -16.49 -29.69 -12.74
C PHE A 174 -17.26 -28.60 -12.00
N ALA A 175 -18.50 -28.31 -12.45
CA ALA A 175 -19.35 -27.32 -11.80
C ALA A 175 -19.68 -27.70 -10.34
N VAL A 176 -19.94 -28.99 -10.09
CA VAL A 176 -20.20 -29.51 -8.74
C VAL A 176 -19.00 -29.35 -7.81
N ILE A 177 -17.80 -29.68 -8.28
CA ILE A 177 -16.57 -29.55 -7.48
C ILE A 177 -16.30 -28.07 -7.16
N GLU A 178 -16.45 -27.19 -8.16
CA GLU A 178 -16.31 -25.75 -7.98
C GLU A 178 -17.35 -25.19 -6.98
N ALA A 179 -18.61 -25.62 -7.10
CA ALA A 179 -19.68 -25.24 -6.18
C ALA A 179 -19.35 -25.67 -4.73
N LEU A 180 -18.89 -26.90 -4.53
CA LEU A 180 -18.49 -27.40 -3.21
C LEU A 180 -17.29 -26.61 -2.64
N ALA A 181 -16.35 -26.21 -3.49
CA ALA A 181 -15.22 -25.36 -3.11
C ALA A 181 -15.66 -23.95 -2.68
N LYS A 182 -16.62 -23.34 -3.41
CA LYS A 182 -17.21 -22.02 -3.06
C LYS A 182 -17.99 -22.08 -1.74
N ILE A 183 -18.80 -23.11 -1.55
CA ILE A 183 -19.62 -23.29 -0.31
C ILE A 183 -18.74 -23.52 0.92
N ARG A 184 -17.58 -24.17 0.79
CA ARG A 184 -16.61 -24.47 1.87
C ARG A 184 -17.22 -25.22 3.06
N ASP A 185 -18.26 -26.01 2.84
CA ASP A 185 -18.85 -26.81 3.91
C ASP A 185 -17.94 -27.98 4.31
N ALA A 186 -17.66 -28.10 5.59
CA ALA A 186 -16.83 -29.17 6.15
C ALA A 186 -17.38 -30.59 5.88
N SER A 187 -18.67 -30.75 5.67
CA SER A 187 -19.31 -32.02 5.33
C SER A 187 -18.92 -32.53 3.94
N SER A 188 -18.60 -31.60 3.02
CA SER A 188 -18.17 -31.90 1.64
C SER A 188 -16.85 -32.65 1.56
N VAL A 189 -15.97 -32.47 2.55
CA VAL A 189 -14.63 -33.10 2.57
C VAL A 189 -14.71 -34.63 2.45
N GLY A 190 -15.59 -35.26 3.24
CA GLY A 190 -15.77 -36.71 3.18
C GLY A 190 -16.35 -37.23 1.85
N ILE A 191 -17.15 -36.41 1.19
CA ILE A 191 -17.75 -36.69 -0.12
C ILE A 191 -16.68 -36.60 -1.20
N LEU A 192 -15.92 -35.51 -1.24
CA LEU A 192 -14.85 -35.28 -2.21
C LEU A 192 -13.73 -36.33 -2.09
N ILE A 193 -13.32 -36.71 -0.87
CA ILE A 193 -12.33 -37.76 -0.66
C ILE A 193 -12.79 -39.12 -1.22
N LYS A 194 -14.08 -39.47 -1.07
CA LYS A 194 -14.63 -40.71 -1.66
C LYS A 194 -14.69 -40.65 -3.18
N ALA A 195 -15.01 -39.48 -3.75
CA ALA A 195 -15.03 -39.28 -5.18
C ALA A 195 -13.63 -39.36 -5.80
N LEU A 196 -12.61 -38.86 -5.11
CA LEU A 196 -11.21 -38.86 -5.53
C LEU A 196 -10.70 -40.26 -5.92
N ASP A 197 -11.20 -41.35 -5.27
CA ASP A 197 -10.79 -42.73 -5.52
C ASP A 197 -11.31 -43.31 -6.85
N ARG A 198 -12.30 -42.67 -7.46
CA ARG A 198 -13.00 -43.15 -8.66
C ARG A 198 -12.94 -42.18 -9.82
N SER A 199 -12.27 -41.06 -9.65
CA SER A 199 -12.22 -39.96 -10.62
C SER A 199 -11.13 -40.16 -11.66
N THR A 200 -11.33 -39.59 -12.85
CA THR A 200 -10.26 -39.41 -13.86
C THR A 200 -9.18 -38.48 -13.29
N ASP A 201 -7.98 -38.49 -13.90
CA ASP A 201 -6.85 -37.66 -13.42
C ASP A 201 -7.22 -36.16 -13.40
N LEU A 202 -8.01 -35.68 -14.37
CA LEU A 202 -8.44 -34.30 -14.44
C LEU A 202 -9.40 -33.94 -13.29
N VAL A 203 -10.43 -34.78 -13.09
CA VAL A 203 -11.40 -34.60 -11.99
C VAL A 203 -10.70 -34.73 -10.63
N ALA A 204 -9.76 -35.67 -10.49
CA ALA A 204 -8.97 -35.84 -9.28
C ALA A 204 -8.16 -34.58 -8.94
N SER A 205 -7.57 -33.95 -9.96
CA SER A 205 -6.87 -32.69 -9.83
C SER A 205 -7.78 -31.57 -9.27
N MET A 206 -8.97 -31.41 -9.83
CA MET A 206 -9.94 -30.43 -9.36
C MET A 206 -10.44 -30.71 -7.93
N ILE A 207 -10.66 -32.00 -7.60
CA ILE A 207 -11.04 -32.38 -6.23
C ILE A 207 -9.94 -32.01 -5.22
N VAL A 208 -8.68 -32.20 -5.56
CA VAL A 208 -7.55 -31.84 -4.69
C VAL A 208 -7.49 -30.32 -4.49
N ASP A 209 -7.65 -29.56 -5.56
CA ASP A 209 -7.71 -28.09 -5.49
C ASP A 209 -8.87 -27.63 -4.60
N ALA A 210 -10.09 -28.19 -4.80
CA ALA A 210 -11.25 -27.91 -3.97
C ALA A 210 -11.05 -28.24 -2.48
N LEU A 211 -10.43 -29.38 -2.18
CA LEU A 211 -10.08 -29.74 -0.79
C LEU A 211 -9.11 -28.75 -0.17
N GLY A 212 -8.16 -28.23 -0.95
CA GLY A 212 -7.24 -27.16 -0.55
C GLY A 212 -7.97 -25.85 -0.27
N GLU A 213 -8.99 -25.52 -1.06
CA GLU A 213 -9.83 -24.30 -0.87
C GLU A 213 -10.76 -24.39 0.34
N ILE A 214 -11.40 -25.54 0.55
CA ILE A 214 -12.21 -25.79 1.73
C ILE A 214 -11.38 -25.65 3.02
N GLY A 215 -10.08 -25.98 2.96
CA GLY A 215 -9.15 -25.72 4.05
C GLY A 215 -9.36 -26.61 5.29
N ASN A 216 -10.04 -27.73 5.19
CA ASN A 216 -10.37 -28.56 6.34
C ASN A 216 -9.26 -29.59 6.63
N ILE A 217 -8.73 -29.57 7.87
CA ILE A 217 -7.62 -30.43 8.31
C ILE A 217 -7.89 -31.94 8.15
N LYS A 218 -9.16 -32.36 8.14
CA LYS A 218 -9.52 -33.77 7.93
C LYS A 218 -9.07 -34.31 6.57
N ALA A 219 -8.94 -33.43 5.56
CA ALA A 219 -8.46 -33.83 4.24
C ALA A 219 -6.99 -34.24 4.25
N VAL A 220 -6.15 -33.62 5.10
CA VAL A 220 -4.69 -33.77 5.12
C VAL A 220 -4.25 -35.22 5.24
N THR A 221 -4.80 -35.94 6.24
CA THR A 221 -4.41 -37.34 6.48
C THR A 221 -4.70 -38.24 5.28
N MET A 222 -5.82 -37.99 4.58
CA MET A 222 -6.21 -38.78 3.39
C MET A 222 -5.38 -38.40 2.17
N LEU A 223 -5.14 -37.11 1.97
CA LEU A 223 -4.27 -36.61 0.91
C LEU A 223 -2.84 -37.15 1.05
N LEU A 224 -2.25 -37.12 2.25
CA LEU A 224 -0.93 -37.68 2.52
C LEU A 224 -0.85 -39.18 2.26
N LYS A 225 -1.90 -39.96 2.56
CA LYS A 225 -1.96 -41.38 2.26
C LYS A 225 -1.97 -41.68 0.76
N ARG A 226 -2.60 -40.78 -0.02
CA ARG A 226 -2.75 -40.96 -1.47
C ARG A 226 -1.49 -40.58 -2.23
N MET A 227 -0.63 -39.73 -1.69
CA MET A 227 0.56 -39.19 -2.38
C MET A 227 1.42 -40.28 -2.99
N ASP A 228 1.68 -41.40 -2.26
CA ASP A 228 2.56 -42.48 -2.74
C ASP A 228 2.03 -43.20 -3.98
N ALA A 229 0.69 -43.25 -4.13
CA ALA A 229 0.02 -43.92 -5.24
C ALA A 229 -0.35 -42.98 -6.40
N SER A 230 -0.12 -41.67 -6.25
CA SER A 230 -0.54 -40.66 -7.23
C SER A 230 0.56 -40.40 -8.28
N PRO A 231 0.16 -40.10 -9.54
CA PRO A 231 1.09 -39.55 -10.53
C PRO A 231 1.74 -38.25 -10.02
N GLU A 232 2.88 -37.89 -10.60
CA GLU A 232 3.68 -36.73 -10.17
C GLU A 232 2.88 -35.43 -10.17
N VAL A 233 2.15 -35.14 -11.25
CA VAL A 233 1.30 -33.94 -11.38
C VAL A 233 0.26 -33.85 -10.25
N LEU A 234 -0.48 -34.94 -10.00
CA LEU A 234 -1.47 -34.97 -8.94
C LEU A 234 -0.82 -34.88 -7.54
N ARG A 235 0.36 -35.50 -7.39
CA ARG A 235 1.14 -35.44 -6.16
C ARG A 235 1.54 -34.01 -5.80
N ASN A 236 2.00 -33.24 -6.78
CA ASN A 236 2.41 -31.85 -6.59
C ASN A 236 1.21 -30.96 -6.22
N LYS A 237 0.05 -31.20 -6.83
CA LYS A 237 -1.21 -30.55 -6.40
C LYS A 237 -1.62 -30.94 -4.98
N ILE A 238 -1.44 -32.20 -4.60
CA ILE A 238 -1.67 -32.62 -3.21
C ILE A 238 -0.72 -31.87 -2.25
N VAL A 239 0.55 -31.70 -2.61
CA VAL A 239 1.50 -30.88 -1.84
C VAL A 239 0.93 -29.48 -1.62
N LYS A 240 0.54 -28.81 -2.69
CA LYS A 240 -0.07 -27.46 -2.64
C LYS A 240 -1.30 -27.43 -1.72
N ALA A 241 -2.22 -28.36 -1.90
CA ALA A 241 -3.42 -28.45 -1.07
C ALA A 241 -3.10 -28.67 0.42
N VAL A 242 -2.19 -29.57 0.75
CA VAL A 242 -1.77 -29.87 2.13
C VAL A 242 -1.11 -28.63 2.78
N VAL A 243 -0.22 -27.95 2.07
CA VAL A 243 0.43 -26.72 2.57
C VAL A 243 -0.62 -25.62 2.80
N ARG A 244 -1.56 -25.45 1.86
CA ARG A 244 -2.65 -24.46 1.98
C ARG A 244 -3.56 -24.74 3.18
N ILE A 245 -3.91 -26.02 3.41
CA ILE A 245 -4.78 -26.43 4.53
C ILE A 245 -4.08 -26.25 5.87
N LEU A 246 -2.82 -26.65 5.97
CA LEU A 246 -2.09 -26.65 7.23
C LEU A 246 -1.59 -25.23 7.59
N GLY A 247 -1.25 -24.41 6.58
CA GLY A 247 -0.50 -23.17 6.83
C GLY A 247 0.87 -23.48 7.48
N GLY A 248 1.73 -22.48 7.61
CA GLY A 248 3.10 -22.67 8.08
C GLY A 248 3.22 -23.31 9.47
N LYS A 249 2.34 -22.98 10.41
CA LYS A 249 2.43 -23.45 11.81
C LYS A 249 1.88 -24.86 12.05
N ALA A 250 1.00 -25.36 11.20
CA ALA A 250 0.31 -26.62 11.43
C ALA A 250 1.07 -27.84 10.88
N LEU A 251 2.11 -27.66 10.10
CA LEU A 251 3.04 -28.74 9.70
C LEU A 251 3.73 -29.41 10.90
N THR A 252 3.80 -28.72 12.04
CA THR A 252 4.26 -29.29 13.31
C THR A 252 3.33 -30.38 13.85
N LEU A 253 2.08 -30.46 13.38
CA LEU A 253 1.11 -31.49 13.76
C LEU A 253 1.41 -32.85 13.10
N LEU A 254 2.23 -32.90 12.07
CA LEU A 254 2.67 -34.14 11.43
C LEU A 254 3.65 -34.89 12.33
N SER A 255 3.52 -36.22 12.37
CA SER A 255 4.53 -37.07 13.00
C SER A 255 5.88 -36.92 12.28
N SER A 256 6.98 -37.25 12.96
CA SER A 256 8.33 -37.15 12.36
C SER A 256 8.46 -37.91 11.05
N ALA A 257 7.87 -39.11 10.95
CA ALA A 257 7.90 -39.93 9.73
C ALA A 257 7.05 -39.31 8.58
N GLU A 258 5.90 -38.74 8.91
CA GLU A 258 5.06 -38.03 7.92
C GLU A 258 5.75 -36.76 7.44
N ARG A 259 6.41 -36.03 8.33
CA ARG A 259 7.16 -34.81 8.00
C ARG A 259 8.34 -35.11 7.08
N GLU A 260 9.14 -36.11 7.39
CA GLU A 260 10.27 -36.53 6.55
C GLU A 260 9.80 -36.97 5.16
N ARG A 261 8.72 -37.74 5.09
CA ARG A 261 8.11 -38.15 3.83
C ARG A 261 7.58 -36.96 3.04
N PHE A 262 6.88 -36.05 3.71
CA PHE A 262 6.32 -34.86 3.09
C PHE A 262 7.43 -33.91 2.59
N CYS A 263 8.53 -33.77 3.33
CA CYS A 263 9.68 -32.98 2.93
C CYS A 263 10.24 -33.45 1.58
N ARG A 264 10.33 -34.79 1.33
CA ARG A 264 10.77 -35.32 0.03
C ARG A 264 9.87 -34.91 -1.12
N TYR A 265 8.56 -34.84 -0.90
CA TYR A 265 7.60 -34.37 -1.91
C TYR A 265 7.66 -32.87 -2.13
N LEU A 266 7.87 -32.08 -1.07
CA LEU A 266 8.09 -30.64 -1.17
C LEU A 266 9.35 -30.33 -2.00
N LEU A 267 10.44 -31.07 -1.76
CA LEU A 267 11.68 -30.94 -2.53
C LEU A 267 11.46 -31.25 -4.02
N ALA A 268 10.65 -32.26 -4.35
CA ALA A 268 10.30 -32.58 -5.73
C ALA A 268 9.41 -31.49 -6.36
N ALA A 269 8.47 -30.96 -5.62
CA ALA A 269 7.55 -29.94 -6.09
C ALA A 269 8.21 -28.57 -6.39
N LEU A 270 9.41 -28.32 -5.88
CA LEU A 270 10.20 -27.13 -6.28
C LEU A 270 10.65 -27.17 -7.76
N ALA A 271 10.59 -28.32 -8.41
CA ALA A 271 10.94 -28.49 -9.82
C ALA A 271 9.70 -28.54 -10.73
N ASP A 272 8.50 -28.28 -10.21
CA ASP A 272 7.25 -28.24 -11.00
C ASP A 272 7.25 -27.05 -11.97
N ASP A 273 6.51 -27.17 -13.08
CA ASP A 273 6.36 -26.11 -14.06
C ASP A 273 5.38 -25.02 -13.60
N GLU A 274 4.46 -25.34 -12.66
CA GLU A 274 3.48 -24.38 -12.10
C GLU A 274 4.10 -23.58 -10.96
N GLU A 275 4.15 -22.26 -11.11
CA GLU A 275 4.76 -21.35 -10.12
C GLU A 275 4.11 -21.43 -8.74
N ASP A 276 2.78 -21.57 -8.68
CA ASP A 276 2.04 -21.64 -7.43
C ASP A 276 2.28 -22.96 -6.67
N VAL A 277 2.67 -24.03 -7.37
CA VAL A 277 3.16 -25.27 -6.76
C VAL A 277 4.54 -25.07 -6.15
N GLN A 278 5.44 -24.40 -6.87
CA GLN A 278 6.77 -24.05 -6.34
C GLN A 278 6.65 -23.16 -5.09
N ASP A 279 5.78 -22.15 -5.12
CA ASP A 279 5.57 -21.23 -3.99
C ASP A 279 4.99 -21.94 -2.77
N ALA A 280 4.07 -22.88 -2.99
CA ALA A 280 3.58 -23.75 -1.92
C ALA A 280 4.71 -24.65 -1.37
N ALA A 281 5.58 -25.18 -2.24
CA ALA A 281 6.72 -25.98 -1.81
C ALA A 281 7.71 -25.16 -0.97
N VAL A 282 8.01 -23.91 -1.35
CA VAL A 282 8.83 -22.96 -0.56
C VAL A 282 8.23 -22.74 0.82
N SER A 283 6.93 -22.41 0.90
CA SER A 283 6.23 -22.23 2.18
C SER A 283 6.28 -23.48 3.07
N GLY A 284 6.04 -24.65 2.45
CA GLY A 284 6.09 -25.93 3.13
C GLY A 284 7.48 -26.26 3.67
N LEU A 285 8.53 -26.04 2.86
CA LEU A 285 9.94 -26.27 3.26
C LEU A 285 10.34 -25.31 4.38
N GLY A 286 9.94 -24.03 4.31
CA GLY A 286 10.17 -23.06 5.39
C GLY A 286 9.63 -23.54 6.73
N SER A 287 8.47 -24.16 6.71
CA SER A 287 7.80 -24.68 7.92
C SER A 287 8.36 -26.03 8.41
N VAL A 288 8.81 -26.91 7.49
CA VAL A 288 9.41 -28.19 7.85
C VAL A 288 10.82 -27.98 8.41
N GLY A 289 11.58 -27.06 7.82
CA GLY A 289 12.95 -26.74 8.19
C GLY A 289 13.97 -27.84 7.85
N GLY A 290 15.20 -27.63 8.31
CA GLY A 290 16.31 -28.55 8.18
C GLY A 290 17.22 -28.27 6.97
N GLU A 291 18.43 -28.83 7.00
CA GLU A 291 19.48 -28.52 6.03
C GLU A 291 19.10 -28.81 4.58
N PRO A 292 18.46 -29.96 4.24
CA PRO A 292 18.08 -30.23 2.85
C PRO A 292 17.04 -29.23 2.32
N ALA A 293 16.14 -28.75 3.19
CA ALA A 293 15.13 -27.75 2.85
C ALA A 293 15.79 -26.39 2.61
N ALA A 294 16.69 -25.97 3.49
CA ALA A 294 17.41 -24.70 3.35
C ALA A 294 18.25 -24.67 2.07
N GLU A 295 19.00 -25.73 1.79
CA GLU A 295 19.81 -25.87 0.57
C GLU A 295 18.96 -25.74 -0.70
N ALA A 296 17.81 -26.42 -0.74
CA ALA A 296 16.92 -26.41 -1.89
C ALA A 296 16.27 -25.02 -2.09
N VAL A 297 15.83 -24.36 -1.01
CA VAL A 297 15.22 -23.03 -1.09
C VAL A 297 16.25 -21.97 -1.46
N ILE A 298 17.50 -22.04 -0.96
CA ILE A 298 18.61 -21.17 -1.40
C ILE A 298 18.86 -21.33 -2.91
N ALA A 299 18.92 -22.58 -3.39
CA ALA A 299 19.12 -22.86 -4.80
C ALA A 299 17.94 -22.39 -5.67
N HIS A 300 16.72 -22.42 -5.14
CA HIS A 300 15.54 -21.87 -5.81
C HIS A 300 15.60 -20.32 -5.84
N ALA A 301 15.84 -19.66 -4.73
CA ALA A 301 16.00 -18.20 -4.65
C ALA A 301 17.09 -17.68 -5.60
N ALA A 302 18.22 -18.39 -5.71
CA ALA A 302 19.32 -18.02 -6.60
C ALA A 302 18.98 -18.07 -8.10
N ARG A 303 17.92 -18.78 -8.49
CA ARG A 303 17.43 -18.85 -9.88
C ARG A 303 16.38 -17.81 -10.21
N LEU A 304 15.73 -17.25 -9.18
CA LEU A 304 14.72 -16.22 -9.37
C LEU A 304 15.39 -14.90 -9.77
N ASP A 305 14.86 -14.28 -10.83
CA ASP A 305 15.22 -12.92 -11.18
C ASP A 305 14.48 -11.96 -10.24
N ARG A 306 15.25 -11.20 -9.45
CA ARG A 306 14.71 -10.27 -8.45
C ARG A 306 13.90 -9.15 -9.05
N ASP A 307 14.23 -8.71 -10.25
CA ASP A 307 13.54 -7.58 -10.90
C ASP A 307 12.21 -8.03 -11.51
N SER A 308 12.16 -9.25 -12.04
CA SER A 308 10.96 -9.81 -12.67
C SER A 308 10.01 -10.47 -11.67
N HIS A 309 10.55 -11.06 -10.58
CA HIS A 309 9.77 -11.83 -9.59
C HIS A 309 10.13 -11.44 -8.14
N PRO A 310 10.00 -10.17 -7.75
CA PRO A 310 10.44 -9.68 -6.43
C PRO A 310 9.67 -10.36 -5.27
N GLU A 311 8.35 -10.57 -5.43
CA GLU A 311 7.52 -11.18 -4.39
C GLU A 311 7.91 -12.64 -4.12
N ARG A 312 8.19 -13.41 -5.15
CA ARG A 312 8.60 -14.81 -5.03
C ARG A 312 10.00 -14.94 -4.41
N TYR A 313 10.89 -14.04 -4.78
CA TYR A 313 12.22 -13.98 -4.16
C TYR A 313 12.10 -13.66 -2.66
N GLU A 314 11.31 -12.65 -2.29
CA GLU A 314 11.07 -12.29 -0.90
C GLU A 314 10.42 -13.45 -0.12
N HIS A 315 9.47 -14.15 -0.73
CA HIS A 315 8.84 -15.33 -0.14
C HIS A 315 9.88 -16.41 0.18
N ALA A 316 10.84 -16.69 -0.73
CA ALA A 316 11.91 -17.63 -0.49
C ALA A 316 12.85 -17.17 0.65
N VAL A 317 13.20 -15.88 0.69
CA VAL A 317 13.99 -15.28 1.77
C VAL A 317 13.28 -15.41 3.12
N MET A 318 11.99 -15.14 3.17
CA MET A 318 11.19 -15.28 4.40
C MET A 318 11.13 -16.74 4.87
N ALA A 319 10.93 -17.69 3.94
CA ALA A 319 10.95 -19.12 4.27
C ALA A 319 12.30 -19.56 4.88
N LEU A 320 13.40 -19.03 4.37
CA LEU A 320 14.74 -19.29 4.92
C LEU A 320 14.94 -18.64 6.30
N ARG A 321 14.40 -17.43 6.51
CA ARG A 321 14.40 -16.77 7.83
C ARG A 321 13.61 -17.57 8.87
N ASP A 322 12.47 -18.14 8.48
CA ASP A 322 11.66 -18.99 9.36
C ASP A 322 12.41 -20.29 9.77
N MET A 323 13.26 -20.83 8.89
CA MET A 323 14.15 -21.96 9.21
C MET A 323 15.25 -21.58 10.21
N GLY A 324 15.61 -20.30 10.28
CA GLY A 324 16.70 -19.81 11.12
C GLY A 324 18.09 -20.05 10.54
N LEU A 325 19.10 -20.02 11.41
CA LEU A 325 20.49 -20.25 10.99
C LEU A 325 20.72 -21.73 10.64
N THR A 326 21.20 -21.98 9.42
CA THR A 326 21.51 -23.32 8.88
C THR A 326 22.95 -23.36 8.37
N THR A 327 23.54 -24.57 8.25
CA THR A 327 24.87 -24.74 7.65
C THR A 327 24.86 -24.40 6.16
N ALA A 328 23.73 -24.62 5.48
CA ALA A 328 23.53 -24.28 4.06
C ALA A 328 23.73 -22.77 3.79
N LEU A 329 23.31 -21.89 4.69
CA LEU A 329 23.57 -20.44 4.57
C LEU A 329 25.08 -20.14 4.61
N GLY A 330 25.81 -20.80 5.49
CA GLY A 330 27.27 -20.64 5.59
C GLY A 330 28.00 -21.18 4.36
N GLU A 331 27.53 -22.29 3.78
CA GLU A 331 28.08 -22.87 2.54
C GLU A 331 27.78 -21.97 1.34
N ALA A 332 26.55 -21.44 1.23
CA ALA A 332 26.16 -20.48 0.20
C ALA A 332 27.02 -19.21 0.26
N LEU A 333 27.28 -18.70 1.46
CA LEU A 333 28.06 -17.47 1.67
C LEU A 333 29.52 -17.64 1.23
N ARG A 334 30.14 -18.82 1.49
CA ARG A 334 31.53 -19.13 1.16
C ARG A 334 31.68 -19.78 -0.25
N GLY A 335 30.58 -20.22 -0.86
CA GLY A 335 30.56 -20.87 -2.17
C GLY A 335 31.00 -19.97 -3.31
N ALA A 336 31.04 -20.51 -4.53
CA ALA A 336 31.45 -19.77 -5.73
C ALA A 336 30.27 -19.07 -6.46
N ASP A 337 29.03 -19.38 -6.10
CA ASP A 337 27.84 -18.90 -6.77
C ASP A 337 27.41 -17.54 -6.16
N ASP A 338 27.47 -16.49 -6.97
CA ASP A 338 27.18 -15.12 -6.55
C ASP A 338 25.69 -14.91 -6.21
N SER A 339 24.77 -15.57 -6.92
CA SER A 339 23.33 -15.48 -6.67
C SER A 339 22.98 -16.14 -5.33
N ARG A 340 23.55 -17.28 -5.02
CA ARG A 340 23.38 -17.98 -3.73
C ARG A 340 23.99 -17.16 -2.58
N ARG A 341 25.13 -16.52 -2.81
CA ARG A 341 25.79 -15.64 -1.86
C ARG A 341 24.93 -14.41 -1.55
N ALA A 342 24.37 -13.78 -2.59
CA ALA A 342 23.45 -12.65 -2.43
C ALA A 342 22.23 -13.05 -1.62
N ALA A 343 21.60 -14.17 -1.93
CA ALA A 343 20.44 -14.68 -1.19
C ALA A 343 20.80 -14.97 0.28
N ALA A 344 21.95 -15.58 0.56
CA ALA A 344 22.40 -15.86 1.93
C ALA A 344 22.62 -14.57 2.75
N LEU A 345 23.22 -13.53 2.17
CA LEU A 345 23.39 -12.24 2.83
C LEU A 345 22.04 -11.56 3.12
N GLU A 346 21.11 -11.64 2.17
CA GLU A 346 19.76 -11.09 2.35
C GLU A 346 19.03 -11.80 3.49
N VAL A 347 19.08 -13.12 3.55
CA VAL A 347 18.49 -13.90 4.66
C VAL A 347 19.14 -13.53 5.98
N LEU A 348 20.46 -13.53 6.06
CA LEU A 348 21.21 -13.24 7.28
C LEU A 348 20.95 -11.82 7.79
N SER A 349 20.73 -10.83 6.90
CA SER A 349 20.42 -9.46 7.29
C SER A 349 19.14 -9.32 8.13
N GLY A 350 18.25 -10.28 8.05
CA GLY A 350 16.99 -10.35 8.81
C GLY A 350 17.00 -11.33 9.99
N LEU A 351 18.16 -11.94 10.33
CA LEU A 351 18.29 -12.89 11.42
C LEU A 351 19.14 -12.31 12.57
N PRO A 352 18.56 -11.58 13.52
CA PRO A 352 19.31 -10.94 14.60
C PRO A 352 19.74 -11.98 15.66
N CYS A 353 20.84 -12.66 15.39
CA CYS A 353 21.43 -13.60 16.33
C CYS A 353 22.98 -13.49 16.34
N PRO A 354 23.64 -13.65 17.50
CA PRO A 354 25.09 -13.55 17.59
C PRO A 354 25.86 -14.55 16.71
N ASP A 355 25.30 -15.74 16.51
CA ASP A 355 25.92 -16.75 15.66
C ASP A 355 25.79 -16.38 14.16
N CYS A 356 24.72 -15.68 13.76
CA CYS A 356 24.57 -15.14 12.43
C CYS A 356 25.62 -14.05 12.16
N SER A 357 25.81 -13.13 13.13
CA SER A 357 26.84 -12.09 13.04
C SER A 357 28.24 -12.70 12.91
N ARG A 358 28.57 -13.72 13.73
CA ARG A 358 29.85 -14.44 13.63
C ARG A 358 30.03 -15.10 12.28
N LEU A 359 28.99 -15.77 11.77
CA LEU A 359 29.06 -16.43 10.46
C LEU A 359 29.45 -15.44 9.35
N VAL A 360 28.84 -14.24 9.33
CA VAL A 360 29.15 -13.21 8.34
C VAL A 360 30.55 -12.65 8.55
N MET A 361 30.97 -12.38 9.80
CA MET A 361 32.34 -11.91 10.11
C MET A 361 33.40 -12.92 9.70
N ASP A 362 33.20 -14.22 10.00
CA ASP A 362 34.13 -15.29 9.64
C ASP A 362 34.24 -15.48 8.13
N ALA A 363 33.12 -15.28 7.40
CA ALA A 363 33.11 -15.37 5.95
C ALA A 363 33.73 -14.15 5.26
N PHE A 364 33.77 -13.00 5.92
CA PHE A 364 34.12 -11.70 5.33
C PHE A 364 35.48 -11.71 4.60
N ALA A 365 36.48 -12.38 5.17
CA ALA A 365 37.82 -12.45 4.57
C ALA A 365 37.87 -13.18 3.23
N VAL A 366 36.97 -14.15 3.03
CA VAL A 366 36.90 -14.96 1.80
C VAL A 366 35.86 -14.43 0.80
N LEU A 367 35.04 -13.44 1.19
CA LEU A 367 34.07 -12.82 0.30
C LEU A 367 34.76 -12.01 -0.81
N PRO A 368 34.28 -12.12 -2.07
CA PRO A 368 34.68 -11.23 -3.14
C PRO A 368 34.47 -9.75 -2.73
N PRO A 369 35.34 -8.82 -3.17
CA PRO A 369 35.21 -7.40 -2.82
C PRO A 369 33.83 -6.81 -3.07
N ALA A 370 33.17 -7.19 -4.17
CA ALA A 370 31.82 -6.72 -4.53
C ALA A 370 30.74 -7.06 -3.49
N PHE A 371 30.92 -8.07 -2.66
CA PHE A 371 29.97 -8.49 -1.63
C PHE A 371 30.27 -7.96 -0.22
N ARG A 372 31.45 -7.37 -0.01
CA ARG A 372 31.85 -6.83 1.30
C ARG A 372 30.94 -5.72 1.81
N PRO A 373 30.52 -4.74 0.98
CA PRO A 373 29.53 -3.73 1.42
C PRO A 373 28.19 -4.34 1.84
N ALA A 374 27.71 -5.34 1.09
CA ALA A 374 26.47 -6.03 1.44
C ALA A 374 26.60 -6.83 2.75
N ALA A 375 27.77 -7.44 3.01
CA ALA A 375 28.06 -8.11 4.27
C ALA A 375 28.15 -7.09 5.43
N GLY A 376 28.74 -5.90 5.20
CA GLY A 376 28.76 -4.79 6.15
C GLY A 376 27.34 -4.35 6.53
N ARG A 377 26.47 -4.13 5.54
CA ARG A 377 25.05 -3.80 5.77
C ARG A 377 24.33 -4.90 6.57
N ALA A 378 24.50 -6.16 6.19
CA ALA A 378 23.91 -7.28 6.92
C ALA A 378 24.33 -7.29 8.38
N LEU A 379 25.63 -7.12 8.67
CA LEU A 379 26.17 -7.00 10.03
C LEU A 379 25.62 -5.77 10.73
N GLY A 380 25.59 -4.61 10.08
CA GLY A 380 25.04 -3.36 10.63
C GLY A 380 23.61 -3.53 11.10
N ALA A 381 22.79 -4.31 10.36
CA ALA A 381 21.41 -4.59 10.72
C ALA A 381 21.29 -5.48 11.97
N ILE A 382 22.01 -6.61 12.02
CA ILE A 382 21.78 -7.69 13.00
C ILE A 382 22.73 -7.72 14.19
N ALA A 383 23.99 -7.24 14.02
CA ALA A 383 25.00 -7.39 15.03
C ALA A 383 24.81 -6.49 16.26
N GLY A 384 25.29 -6.98 17.39
CA GLY A 384 25.40 -6.30 18.65
C GLY A 384 26.85 -5.92 18.99
N PRO A 385 27.23 -5.97 20.30
CA PRO A 385 28.58 -5.61 20.75
C PRO A 385 29.68 -6.48 20.16
N GLU A 386 29.37 -7.70 19.73
CA GLU A 386 30.33 -8.65 19.17
C GLU A 386 30.98 -8.19 17.86
N ALA A 387 30.39 -7.21 17.16
CA ALA A 387 30.92 -6.68 15.92
C ALA A 387 31.64 -5.32 16.08
N GLU A 388 31.77 -4.79 17.30
CA GLU A 388 32.43 -3.50 17.54
C GLU A 388 33.87 -3.46 17.02
N ASP A 389 34.69 -4.45 17.38
CA ASP A 389 36.07 -4.56 16.91
C ASP A 389 36.14 -4.71 15.38
N PHE A 390 35.23 -5.51 14.79
CA PHE A 390 35.15 -5.65 13.34
C PHE A 390 34.92 -4.31 12.65
N PHE A 391 33.96 -3.53 13.10
CA PHE A 391 33.66 -2.22 12.50
C PHE A 391 34.71 -1.16 12.83
N LEU A 392 35.33 -1.20 14.02
CA LEU A 392 36.48 -0.35 14.33
C LEU A 392 37.59 -0.54 13.29
N ASP A 393 37.93 -1.77 12.94
CA ASP A 393 38.92 -2.05 11.89
C ASP A 393 38.54 -1.51 10.51
N ARG A 394 37.25 -1.39 10.20
CA ARG A 394 36.71 -0.88 8.91
C ARG A 394 36.61 0.62 8.80
N LEU A 395 36.86 1.39 9.89
CA LEU A 395 36.97 2.85 9.81
C LEU A 395 38.16 3.35 8.97
N GLY A 396 39.03 2.47 8.50
CA GLY A 396 40.12 2.79 7.59
C GLY A 396 40.03 2.02 6.26
N ASP A 397 38.85 1.50 5.90
CA ASP A 397 38.67 0.74 4.66
C ASP A 397 38.61 1.68 3.44
N ASP A 398 39.20 1.22 2.32
CA ASP A 398 39.19 2.00 1.07
C ASP A 398 37.82 1.96 0.37
N ASP A 399 36.95 1.00 0.72
CA ASP A 399 35.57 0.95 0.21
C ASP A 399 34.67 1.88 1.01
N GLU A 400 34.26 2.97 0.37
CA GLU A 400 33.46 4.03 0.98
C GLU A 400 32.12 3.50 1.54
N ASN A 401 31.48 2.55 0.88
CA ASN A 401 30.21 1.98 1.36
C ASN A 401 30.44 1.19 2.66
N LEU A 402 31.49 0.41 2.72
CA LEU A 402 31.84 -0.34 3.94
C LEU A 402 32.25 0.57 5.07
N LEU A 403 32.99 1.65 4.75
CA LEU A 403 33.36 2.69 5.71
C LEU A 403 32.11 3.38 6.29
N LEU A 404 31.14 3.75 5.45
CA LEU A 404 29.86 4.35 5.87
C LEU A 404 29.05 3.41 6.78
N GLU A 405 29.01 2.11 6.47
CA GLU A 405 28.37 1.12 7.36
C GLU A 405 29.06 1.05 8.74
N ALA A 406 30.39 1.14 8.76
CA ALA A 406 31.14 1.17 10.03
C ALA A 406 30.84 2.44 10.84
N VAL A 407 30.78 3.59 10.19
CA VAL A 407 30.41 4.87 10.82
C VAL A 407 28.99 4.80 11.38
N ALA A 408 28.03 4.32 10.60
CA ALA A 408 26.63 4.19 11.02
C ALA A 408 26.47 3.22 12.20
N PHE A 409 27.17 2.10 12.19
CA PHE A 409 27.12 1.12 13.27
C PHE A 409 27.71 1.68 14.56
N LEU A 410 28.95 2.20 14.50
CA LEU A 410 29.70 2.65 15.69
C LEU A 410 29.14 3.96 16.27
N GLY A 411 28.77 4.90 15.40
CA GLY A 411 28.27 6.22 15.81
C GLY A 411 26.77 6.23 16.08
N GLY A 412 25.98 5.67 15.18
CA GLY A 412 24.53 5.70 15.26
C GLY A 412 23.95 4.61 16.17
N LYS A 413 24.19 3.35 15.83
CA LYS A 413 23.59 2.21 16.53
C LYS A 413 24.22 1.94 17.90
N ARG A 414 25.56 1.97 17.99
CA ARG A 414 26.29 1.64 19.23
C ARG A 414 26.65 2.84 20.09
N ARG A 415 26.85 4.00 19.47
CA ARG A 415 27.36 5.23 20.13
C ARG A 415 28.63 4.93 20.94
N LEU A 416 29.57 4.24 20.30
CA LEU A 416 30.76 3.70 20.95
C LEU A 416 31.78 4.81 21.17
N ALA A 417 31.98 5.25 22.41
CA ALA A 417 32.90 6.32 22.74
C ALA A 417 34.35 6.02 22.28
N ALA A 418 34.79 4.77 22.32
CA ALA A 418 36.10 4.35 21.83
C ALA A 418 36.33 4.62 20.33
N ALA A 419 35.25 4.74 19.53
CA ALA A 419 35.34 5.10 18.11
C ALA A 419 35.50 6.61 17.87
N GLY A 420 35.21 7.45 18.87
CA GLY A 420 35.12 8.91 18.74
C GLY A 420 36.35 9.56 18.10
N GLU A 421 37.57 9.18 18.50
CA GLU A 421 38.81 9.73 17.93
C GLU A 421 38.97 9.37 16.45
N ARG A 422 38.66 8.11 16.05
CA ARG A 422 38.80 7.66 14.67
C ARG A 422 37.70 8.25 13.77
N LEU A 423 36.48 8.39 14.29
CA LEU A 423 35.38 9.06 13.60
C LEU A 423 35.67 10.55 13.40
N PHE A 424 36.23 11.23 14.44
CA PHE A 424 36.64 12.63 14.31
C PHE A 424 37.74 12.82 13.24
N ALA A 425 38.65 11.87 13.09
CA ALA A 425 39.67 11.92 12.04
C ALA A 425 39.06 11.85 10.62
N LEU A 426 37.93 11.21 10.45
CA LEU A 426 37.19 11.13 9.17
C LEU A 426 36.57 12.48 8.73
N LEU A 427 36.52 13.49 9.58
CA LEU A 427 36.17 14.86 9.17
C LEU A 427 37.17 15.45 8.15
N GLY A 428 38.37 14.89 8.04
CA GLY A 428 39.35 15.19 7.01
C GLY A 428 39.26 14.30 5.76
N HIS A 429 38.28 13.43 5.64
CA HIS A 429 38.13 12.51 4.49
C HIS A 429 37.85 13.27 3.18
N PRO A 430 38.33 12.80 2.02
CA PRO A 430 38.06 13.47 0.74
C PRO A 430 36.59 13.48 0.32
N SER A 431 35.80 12.45 0.68
CA SER A 431 34.38 12.36 0.40
C SER A 431 33.56 13.17 1.41
N ASP A 432 32.67 14.04 0.91
CA ASP A 432 31.80 14.85 1.75
C ASP A 432 30.72 13.99 2.44
N THR A 433 30.26 12.91 1.80
CA THR A 433 29.31 11.95 2.39
C THR A 433 29.90 11.30 3.66
N VAL A 434 31.20 10.94 3.61
CA VAL A 434 31.88 10.35 4.77
C VAL A 434 32.08 11.39 5.87
N LYS A 435 32.42 12.65 5.51
CA LYS A 435 32.55 13.74 6.51
C LYS A 435 31.23 13.99 7.23
N GLU A 436 30.14 14.07 6.48
CA GLU A 436 28.80 14.28 7.03
C GLU A 436 28.39 13.15 7.99
N ALA A 437 28.51 11.90 7.52
CA ALA A 437 28.21 10.73 8.34
C ALA A 437 29.07 10.67 9.62
N ALA A 438 30.35 10.97 9.50
CA ALA A 438 31.29 11.00 10.64
C ALA A 438 30.97 12.13 11.62
N LEU A 439 30.57 13.30 11.13
CA LEU A 439 30.12 14.43 11.93
C LEU A 439 28.88 14.06 12.75
N ASP A 440 27.86 13.51 12.13
CA ASP A 440 26.65 13.06 12.80
C ASP A 440 26.91 11.94 13.81
N ALA A 441 27.82 11.02 13.48
CA ALA A 441 28.28 9.98 14.40
C ALA A 441 28.96 10.56 15.63
N CYS A 442 29.85 11.56 15.46
CA CYS A 442 30.52 12.26 16.57
C CYS A 442 29.48 12.99 17.44
N VAL A 443 28.51 13.66 16.86
CA VAL A 443 27.40 14.32 17.58
C VAL A 443 26.57 13.29 18.38
N ALA A 444 26.24 12.17 17.77
CA ALA A 444 25.44 11.12 18.42
C ALA A 444 26.17 10.45 19.61
N ILE A 445 27.50 10.30 19.52
CA ILE A 445 28.35 9.79 20.61
C ILE A 445 28.46 10.83 21.72
N GLY A 446 28.77 12.07 21.37
CA GLY A 446 29.01 13.15 22.32
C GLY A 446 30.20 12.88 23.23
N GLY A 447 30.17 13.48 24.43
CA GLY A 447 31.18 13.30 25.47
C GLY A 447 32.28 14.36 25.49
N GLU A 448 32.99 14.44 26.64
CA GLU A 448 33.97 15.52 26.93
C GLU A 448 35.11 15.58 25.92
N ASP A 449 35.61 14.43 25.45
CA ASP A 449 36.72 14.37 24.50
C ASP A 449 36.36 14.95 23.13
N LEU A 450 35.19 14.60 22.60
CA LEU A 450 34.67 15.12 21.31
C LEU A 450 34.33 16.62 21.46
N ASP A 451 33.72 17.02 22.57
CA ASP A 451 33.45 18.41 22.89
C ASP A 451 34.73 19.25 22.83
N ALA A 452 35.77 18.82 23.54
CA ALA A 452 37.07 19.52 23.53
C ALA A 452 37.68 19.62 22.12
N ARG A 453 37.56 18.57 21.31
CA ARG A 453 38.07 18.58 19.92
C ARG A 453 37.28 19.56 19.04
N PHE A 454 35.95 19.60 19.14
CA PHE A 454 35.13 20.54 18.37
C PHE A 454 35.35 22.00 18.82
N ARG A 455 35.60 22.25 20.12
CA ARG A 455 36.01 23.59 20.61
C ARG A 455 37.33 24.07 19.98
N VAL A 456 38.28 23.16 19.81
CA VAL A 456 39.53 23.49 19.11
C VAL A 456 39.26 23.70 17.60
N LEU A 457 38.45 22.84 16.98
CA LEU A 457 38.15 22.92 15.57
C LEU A 457 37.39 24.21 15.20
N SER A 458 36.59 24.78 16.12
CA SER A 458 35.87 26.05 15.90
C SER A 458 36.80 27.25 15.73
N GLN A 459 38.09 27.12 16.09
CA GLN A 459 39.12 28.15 15.92
C GLN A 459 39.99 27.92 14.69
N SER A 460 39.63 26.96 13.82
CA SER A 460 40.39 26.63 12.61
C SER A 460 40.43 27.81 11.64
N GLY A 461 41.54 27.96 10.92
CA GLY A 461 41.64 28.88 9.77
C GLY A 461 40.75 28.45 8.57
N ASP A 462 40.38 27.16 8.47
CA ASP A 462 39.51 26.64 7.44
C ASP A 462 38.04 26.87 7.79
N PRO A 463 37.27 27.58 6.94
CA PRO A 463 35.83 27.81 7.18
C PRO A 463 35.00 26.54 7.32
N MET A 464 35.30 25.48 6.56
CA MET A 464 34.58 24.23 6.64
C MET A 464 34.73 23.57 8.02
N ASN A 465 35.93 23.60 8.56
CA ASN A 465 36.19 23.09 9.90
C ASN A 465 35.43 23.89 10.99
N ARG A 466 35.37 25.23 10.86
CA ARG A 466 34.58 26.07 11.78
C ARG A 466 33.09 25.78 11.66
N LEU A 467 32.57 25.60 10.42
CA LEU A 467 31.19 25.23 10.16
C LEU A 467 30.82 23.91 10.83
N MET A 468 31.61 22.84 10.58
CA MET A 468 31.40 21.52 11.20
C MET A 468 31.44 21.61 12.73
N ALA A 469 32.34 22.39 13.28
CA ALA A 469 32.45 22.55 14.73
C ALA A 469 31.24 23.27 15.33
N VAL A 470 30.78 24.35 14.73
CA VAL A 470 29.61 25.10 15.19
C VAL A 470 28.34 24.25 15.07
N TYR A 471 28.18 23.50 13.96
CA TYR A 471 27.10 22.54 13.79
C TYR A 471 27.08 21.48 14.90
N ALA A 472 28.23 20.81 15.13
CA ALA A 472 28.33 19.74 16.13
C ALA A 472 28.03 20.25 17.54
N LEU A 473 28.64 21.38 17.93
CA LEU A 473 28.45 21.96 19.25
C LEU A 473 27.00 22.46 19.46
N GLY A 474 26.35 22.95 18.40
CA GLY A 474 24.94 23.29 18.42
C GLY A 474 24.06 22.07 18.65
N LYS A 475 24.23 21.00 17.84
CA LYS A 475 23.47 19.75 17.94
C LYS A 475 23.69 19.01 19.27
N MET A 476 24.85 19.14 19.90
CA MET A 476 25.07 18.63 21.25
C MET A 476 24.23 19.35 22.32
N GLY A 477 23.73 20.54 22.05
CA GLY A 477 22.72 21.24 22.85
C GLY A 477 23.19 21.69 24.24
N ILE A 478 24.51 21.82 24.45
CA ILE A 478 25.09 22.17 25.75
C ILE A 478 25.17 23.69 25.88
N ARG A 479 24.60 24.27 26.94
CA ARG A 479 24.58 25.74 27.16
C ARG A 479 26.00 26.37 27.26
N ASP A 480 26.98 25.60 27.67
CA ASP A 480 28.38 26.06 27.74
C ASP A 480 29.02 26.33 26.36
N HIS A 481 28.35 25.94 25.28
CA HIS A 481 28.76 26.24 23.90
C HIS A 481 28.34 27.62 23.40
N LEU A 482 27.48 28.34 24.15
CA LEU A 482 26.87 29.58 23.72
C LEU A 482 27.87 30.65 23.27
N ASP A 483 29.05 30.72 23.93
CA ASP A 483 30.08 31.69 23.56
C ASP A 483 30.74 31.38 22.21
N ILE A 484 30.89 30.09 21.86
CA ILE A 484 31.41 29.66 20.55
C ILE A 484 30.38 29.95 19.46
N ILE A 485 29.11 29.66 19.74
CA ILE A 485 28.01 29.94 18.80
C ILE A 485 27.86 31.43 18.55
N LYS A 486 27.98 32.29 19.60
CA LYS A 486 28.01 33.76 19.45
C LYS A 486 29.19 34.23 18.59
N ALA A 487 30.36 33.60 18.75
CA ALA A 487 31.51 33.90 17.88
C ALA A 487 31.22 33.50 16.43
N GLY A 488 30.60 32.34 16.20
CA GLY A 488 30.14 31.87 14.88
C GLY A 488 29.14 32.81 14.21
N LEU A 489 28.24 33.46 14.95
CA LEU A 489 27.35 34.50 14.40
C LEU A 489 28.11 35.70 13.83
N SER A 490 29.37 35.91 14.20
CA SER A 490 30.22 37.01 13.74
C SER A 490 31.34 36.53 12.82
N ASP A 491 31.25 35.32 12.30
CA ASP A 491 32.24 34.74 11.38
C ASP A 491 32.32 35.54 10.06
N GLU A 492 33.48 35.57 9.46
CA GLU A 492 33.69 36.22 8.15
C GLU A 492 32.88 35.52 7.01
N VAL A 493 32.62 34.21 7.17
CA VAL A 493 31.94 33.38 6.15
C VAL A 493 30.45 33.29 6.46
N PRO A 494 29.57 33.67 5.51
CA PRO A 494 28.11 33.65 5.71
C PRO A 494 27.54 32.28 6.11
N ASP A 495 28.07 31.18 5.56
CA ASP A 495 27.62 29.83 5.87
C ASP A 495 27.87 29.46 7.32
N VAL A 496 28.97 29.88 7.90
CA VAL A 496 29.25 29.68 9.34
C VAL A 496 28.28 30.50 10.18
N ARG A 497 27.97 31.76 9.78
CA ARG A 497 26.97 32.58 10.47
C ARG A 497 25.58 31.97 10.44
N LYS A 498 25.21 31.37 9.28
CA LYS A 498 23.94 30.69 9.11
C LYS A 498 23.80 29.46 10.03
N ILE A 499 24.80 28.58 10.02
CA ILE A 499 24.84 27.42 10.92
C ILE A 499 24.86 27.84 12.40
N ALA A 500 25.47 28.97 12.73
CA ALA A 500 25.47 29.49 14.10
C ALA A 500 24.07 29.99 14.53
N LEU A 501 23.24 30.48 13.61
CA LEU A 501 21.84 30.79 13.89
C LEU A 501 21.05 29.54 14.24
N ASP A 502 21.18 28.47 13.45
CA ASP A 502 20.51 27.18 13.71
C ASP A 502 20.98 26.59 15.05
N ALA A 503 22.31 26.58 15.30
CA ALA A 503 22.90 26.12 16.53
C ALA A 503 22.44 26.92 17.77
N LEU A 504 22.18 28.21 17.61
CA LEU A 504 21.68 29.04 18.70
C LEU A 504 20.26 28.60 19.13
N ALA A 505 19.41 28.26 18.17
CA ALA A 505 18.06 27.73 18.43
C ALA A 505 18.15 26.40 19.21
N ASP A 506 19.00 25.48 18.77
CA ASP A 506 19.23 24.18 19.44
C ASP A 506 19.71 24.32 20.88
N VAL A 507 20.68 25.20 21.14
CA VAL A 507 21.29 25.39 22.48
C VAL A 507 20.38 26.16 23.44
N CYS A 508 19.64 27.15 22.95
CA CYS A 508 18.73 27.92 23.79
C CYS A 508 17.44 27.14 24.12
N GLY A 509 17.13 26.08 23.37
CA GLY A 509 15.91 25.26 23.55
C GLY A 509 14.61 25.97 23.19
N GLN A 510 14.63 27.30 23.18
CA GLN A 510 13.55 28.17 22.68
C GLN A 510 14.15 29.38 21.98
N PRO A 511 13.65 29.75 20.78
CA PRO A 511 14.13 30.91 20.04
C PRO A 511 14.06 32.23 20.83
N GLU A 512 13.15 32.35 21.80
CA GLU A 512 12.99 33.54 22.63
C GLU A 512 14.23 33.89 23.47
N GLU A 513 14.94 32.88 24.01
CA GLU A 513 16.14 33.12 24.81
C GLU A 513 17.30 33.71 23.97
N GLY A 514 17.36 33.30 22.67
CA GLY A 514 18.34 33.80 21.70
C GLY A 514 17.85 34.97 20.84
N LEU A 515 16.58 35.40 21.01
CA LEU A 515 15.90 36.34 20.11
C LEU A 515 16.71 37.60 19.78
N SER A 516 17.32 38.23 20.77
CA SER A 516 18.11 39.44 20.55
C SER A 516 19.35 39.21 19.66
N LEU A 517 19.96 38.03 19.74
CA LEU A 517 21.10 37.64 18.92
C LEU A 517 20.65 37.32 17.48
N ILE A 518 19.55 36.56 17.34
CA ILE A 518 18.96 36.23 16.05
C ILE A 518 18.56 37.51 15.30
N VAL A 519 17.81 38.40 15.95
CA VAL A 519 17.34 39.68 15.40
C VAL A 519 18.50 40.61 15.00
N SER A 520 19.65 40.56 15.70
CA SER A 520 20.82 41.34 15.32
C SER A 520 21.32 41.02 13.90
N ARG A 521 21.02 39.83 13.38
CA ARG A 521 21.41 39.38 12.04
C ARG A 521 20.42 39.71 10.93
N LEU A 522 19.26 40.34 11.22
CA LEU A 522 18.38 40.91 10.22
C LEU A 522 19.02 42.00 9.35
N SER A 523 20.16 42.53 9.77
CA SER A 523 20.95 43.52 9.02
C SER A 523 22.27 42.94 8.52
N ASP A 524 22.37 41.61 8.39
CA ASP A 524 23.55 40.95 7.86
C ASP A 524 23.78 41.33 6.40
N GLU A 525 25.06 41.44 6.00
CA GLU A 525 25.42 41.70 4.59
C GLU A 525 24.94 40.59 3.63
N SER A 526 24.93 39.33 4.09
CA SER A 526 24.48 38.19 3.31
C SER A 526 22.97 38.08 3.35
N ARG A 527 22.35 38.01 2.17
CA ARG A 527 20.94 37.71 1.97
C ARG A 527 20.55 36.38 2.64
N ASP A 528 21.39 35.35 2.48
CA ASP A 528 21.08 34.00 2.95
C ASP A 528 21.06 33.93 4.49
N VAL A 529 21.89 34.71 5.16
CA VAL A 529 21.83 34.88 6.61
C VAL A 529 20.54 35.60 7.04
N ARG A 530 20.17 36.70 6.36
CA ARG A 530 18.92 37.43 6.67
C ARG A 530 17.67 36.54 6.45
N LEU A 531 17.70 35.73 5.39
CA LEU A 531 16.62 34.77 5.09
C LEU A 531 16.51 33.73 6.22
N ALA A 532 17.63 33.14 6.67
CA ALA A 532 17.66 32.18 7.77
C ALA A 532 17.11 32.81 9.07
N VAL A 533 17.38 34.10 9.33
CA VAL A 533 16.79 34.80 10.48
C VAL A 533 15.26 34.85 10.36
N VAL A 534 14.72 35.22 9.20
CA VAL A 534 13.26 35.27 8.99
C VAL A 534 12.62 33.90 9.15
N GLU A 535 13.27 32.83 8.65
CA GLU A 535 12.82 31.44 8.81
C GLU A 535 12.77 31.03 10.29
N LEU A 536 13.81 31.33 11.06
CA LEU A 536 13.82 31.05 12.50
C LEU A 536 12.75 31.82 13.25
N LEU A 537 12.53 33.11 12.92
CA LEU A 537 11.47 33.92 13.52
C LEU A 537 10.06 33.41 13.15
N SER A 538 9.89 32.89 11.94
CA SER A 538 8.64 32.27 11.49
C SER A 538 8.25 31.06 12.32
N GLY A 539 9.22 30.22 12.69
CA GLY A 539 9.04 29.01 13.52
C GLY A 539 8.89 29.28 15.02
N CYS A 540 9.00 30.53 15.48
CA CYS A 540 8.91 30.89 16.89
C CYS A 540 7.47 31.25 17.26
N ASP A 541 6.85 30.58 18.25
CA ASP A 541 5.45 30.81 18.65
C ASP A 541 5.18 32.13 19.41
N SER A 542 6.21 32.91 19.69
CA SER A 542 6.11 34.16 20.48
C SER A 542 5.67 35.35 19.62
N ASP A 543 4.73 36.15 20.14
CA ASP A 543 4.29 37.41 19.50
C ASP A 543 5.39 38.46 19.45
N LYS A 544 6.46 38.31 20.26
CA LYS A 544 7.62 39.22 20.28
C LYS A 544 8.37 39.27 18.95
N VAL A 545 8.16 38.29 18.06
CA VAL A 545 8.82 38.25 16.75
C VAL A 545 8.13 39.12 15.69
N CYS A 546 6.82 39.41 15.85
CA CYS A 546 6.05 40.16 14.86
C CYS A 546 6.67 41.51 14.47
N PRO A 547 7.13 42.39 15.43
CA PRO A 547 7.78 43.63 15.05
C PRO A 547 9.09 43.44 14.24
N HIS A 548 9.74 42.31 14.40
CA HIS A 548 10.99 42.00 13.69
C HIS A 548 10.70 41.45 12.28
N LEU A 549 9.63 40.67 12.12
CA LEU A 549 9.13 40.25 10.83
C LEU A 549 8.60 41.44 10.01
N GLU A 550 7.89 42.39 10.65
CA GLU A 550 7.48 43.65 10.00
C GLU A 550 8.69 44.48 9.53
N ARG A 551 9.78 44.51 10.31
CA ARG A 551 11.01 45.16 9.88
C ARG A 551 11.60 44.51 8.64
N ALA A 552 11.54 43.17 8.52
CA ALA A 552 12.01 42.41 7.37
C ALA A 552 11.20 42.67 6.10
N LEU A 553 9.96 43.20 6.19
CA LEU A 553 9.17 43.67 5.04
C LEU A 553 9.86 44.83 4.27
N SER A 554 10.90 45.44 4.83
CA SER A 554 11.67 46.51 4.19
C SER A 554 13.05 46.04 3.72
N ASP A 555 13.29 44.74 3.66
CA ASP A 555 14.56 44.18 3.20
C ASP A 555 14.82 44.52 1.72
N PRO A 556 16.07 44.80 1.32
CA PRO A 556 16.40 45.05 -0.09
C PRO A 556 16.16 43.84 -1.01
N ASP A 557 16.14 42.62 -0.46
CA ASP A 557 15.95 41.40 -1.23
C ASP A 557 14.48 40.96 -1.23
N ASP A 558 13.96 40.64 -2.42
CA ASP A 558 12.57 40.25 -2.64
C ASP A 558 12.17 39.00 -1.83
N TRP A 559 13.05 37.99 -1.78
CA TRP A 559 12.76 36.74 -1.09
C TRP A 559 12.69 36.90 0.41
N VAL A 560 13.52 37.76 1.00
CA VAL A 560 13.43 38.07 2.42
C VAL A 560 12.11 38.77 2.75
N ARG A 561 11.65 39.72 1.89
CA ARG A 561 10.34 40.35 2.05
C ARG A 561 9.21 39.34 1.93
N ILE A 562 9.25 38.46 0.91
CA ILE A 562 8.25 37.43 0.68
C ILE A 562 8.15 36.49 1.88
N ARG A 563 9.29 35.98 2.38
CA ARG A 563 9.29 35.10 3.56
C ARG A 563 8.76 35.76 4.82
N ALA A 564 9.06 37.05 5.01
CA ALA A 564 8.49 37.83 6.10
C ALA A 564 6.97 37.99 6.01
N MET A 565 6.43 38.20 4.79
CA MET A 565 4.99 38.24 4.52
C MET A 565 4.33 36.89 4.82
N GLU A 566 4.91 35.80 4.35
CA GLU A 566 4.41 34.43 4.61
C GLU A 566 4.33 34.16 6.13
N ALA A 567 5.37 34.52 6.87
CA ALA A 567 5.41 34.36 8.30
C ALA A 567 4.30 35.15 9.02
N LEU A 568 4.06 36.41 8.61
CA LEU A 568 3.02 37.27 9.16
C LEU A 568 1.62 36.79 8.77
N GLY A 569 1.43 36.29 7.53
CA GLY A 569 0.18 35.71 7.03
C GLY A 569 -0.24 34.49 7.84
N HIS A 570 0.66 33.50 8.00
CA HIS A 570 0.42 32.30 8.78
C HIS A 570 0.10 32.58 10.26
N ARG A 571 0.62 33.69 10.82
CA ARG A 571 0.32 34.12 12.19
C ARG A 571 -0.98 34.91 12.30
N GLY A 572 -1.56 35.34 11.19
CA GLY A 572 -2.73 36.21 11.17
C GLY A 572 -2.50 37.60 11.77
N GLU A 573 -1.26 38.16 11.61
CA GLU A 573 -0.82 39.40 12.22
C GLU A 573 -1.49 40.60 11.51
N ARG A 574 -2.58 41.13 12.08
CA ARG A 574 -3.41 42.17 11.47
C ARG A 574 -2.76 43.53 11.46
N ASP A 575 -1.86 43.81 12.40
CA ASP A 575 -1.18 45.10 12.49
C ASP A 575 -0.22 45.33 11.30
N ALA A 576 0.14 44.26 10.56
CA ALA A 576 0.94 44.34 9.34
C ALA A 576 0.17 44.85 8.11
N ALA A 577 -1.17 44.93 8.14
CA ALA A 577 -2.01 45.33 7.00
C ALA A 577 -1.60 46.64 6.30
N PRO A 578 -1.31 47.76 7.02
CA PRO A 578 -0.87 48.99 6.36
C PRO A 578 0.45 48.87 5.61
N ARG A 579 1.36 47.99 6.09
CA ARG A 579 2.65 47.76 5.48
C ARG A 579 2.54 46.88 4.27
N LEU A 580 1.70 45.85 4.34
CA LEU A 580 1.39 44.95 3.23
C LEU A 580 0.71 45.73 2.09
N LEU A 581 -0.19 46.67 2.39
CA LEU A 581 -0.78 47.54 1.37
C LEU A 581 0.26 48.39 0.63
N GLN A 582 1.31 48.86 1.32
CA GLN A 582 2.41 49.56 0.65
C GLN A 582 3.18 48.64 -0.28
N LEU A 583 3.40 47.36 0.11
CA LEU A 583 4.08 46.38 -0.70
C LEU A 583 3.25 45.87 -1.88
N ALA A 584 1.95 46.02 -1.90
CA ALA A 584 1.14 45.80 -3.09
C ALA A 584 1.50 46.76 -4.25
N GLY A 585 2.22 47.84 -3.96
CA GLY A 585 2.83 48.76 -4.94
C GLY A 585 4.33 48.54 -5.16
N ASP A 586 4.90 47.41 -4.74
CA ASP A 586 6.33 47.11 -4.87
C ASP A 586 6.72 47.01 -6.36
N PRO A 587 7.93 47.50 -6.73
CA PRO A 587 8.44 47.34 -8.09
C PRO A 587 8.56 45.87 -8.54
N SER A 588 8.78 44.96 -7.62
CA SER A 588 8.77 43.52 -7.87
C SER A 588 7.34 43.00 -7.88
N LYS A 589 6.90 42.54 -9.04
CA LYS A 589 5.56 41.97 -9.23
C LYS A 589 5.28 40.80 -8.29
N LEU A 590 6.31 39.97 -8.04
CA LEU A 590 6.20 38.82 -7.15
C LEU A 590 5.92 39.26 -5.71
N VAL A 591 6.60 40.31 -5.24
CA VAL A 591 6.40 40.91 -3.91
C VAL A 591 5.01 41.53 -3.82
N ALA A 592 4.58 42.24 -4.86
CA ALA A 592 3.26 42.89 -4.89
C ALA A 592 2.12 41.85 -4.82
N LEU A 593 2.19 40.78 -5.61
CA LEU A 593 1.20 39.69 -5.57
C LEU A 593 1.18 39.00 -4.21
N ARG A 594 2.35 38.69 -3.66
CA ARG A 594 2.42 38.04 -2.33
C ARG A 594 1.85 38.94 -1.21
N ALA A 595 2.05 40.25 -1.30
CA ALA A 595 1.44 41.19 -0.36
C ALA A 595 -0.10 41.16 -0.40
N VAL A 596 -0.68 41.05 -1.58
CA VAL A 596 -2.14 40.94 -1.77
C VAL A 596 -2.67 39.62 -1.19
N GLU A 597 -1.96 38.49 -1.48
CA GLU A 597 -2.31 37.18 -0.92
C GLU A 597 -2.25 37.20 0.61
N THR A 598 -1.17 37.76 1.19
CA THR A 598 -1.00 37.85 2.63
C THR A 598 -2.07 38.74 3.30
N LEU A 599 -2.51 39.83 2.64
CA LEU A 599 -3.67 40.62 3.11
C LEU A 599 -4.94 39.75 3.21
N GLY A 600 -5.16 38.83 2.26
CA GLY A 600 -6.22 37.84 2.32
C GLY A 600 -6.05 36.84 3.48
N GLU A 601 -4.82 36.39 3.76
CA GLU A 601 -4.52 35.44 4.84
C GLU A 601 -4.75 36.06 6.23
N ILE A 602 -4.32 37.31 6.47
CA ILE A 602 -4.46 37.96 7.78
C ILE A 602 -5.90 38.43 8.08
N GLY A 603 -6.67 38.72 7.05
CA GLY A 603 -8.06 39.12 7.18
C GLY A 603 -8.28 40.41 8.00
N GLY A 604 -9.50 40.59 8.45
CA GLY A 604 -9.89 41.73 9.27
C GLY A 604 -10.30 42.96 8.48
N PRO A 605 -10.86 44.00 9.16
CA PRO A 605 -11.48 45.17 8.49
C PRO A 605 -10.49 45.97 7.64
N GLU A 606 -9.26 46.13 8.13
CA GLU A 606 -8.21 46.91 7.45
C GLU A 606 -7.71 46.23 6.20
N ALA A 607 -7.50 44.90 6.26
CA ALA A 607 -7.11 44.11 5.10
C ALA A 607 -8.20 44.09 4.03
N VAL A 608 -9.47 43.90 4.42
CA VAL A 608 -10.61 43.96 3.49
C VAL A 608 -10.73 45.34 2.82
N ALA A 609 -10.53 46.43 3.58
CA ALA A 609 -10.53 47.77 3.01
C ALA A 609 -9.36 47.98 2.01
N ALA A 610 -8.17 47.45 2.33
CA ALA A 610 -7.00 47.49 1.47
C ALA A 610 -7.24 46.71 0.17
N LEU A 611 -7.72 45.47 0.26
CA LEU A 611 -8.05 44.62 -0.88
C LEU A 611 -9.14 45.24 -1.77
N THR A 612 -10.21 45.82 -1.16
CA THR A 612 -11.28 46.52 -1.90
C THR A 612 -10.73 47.71 -2.67
N GLY A 613 -9.75 48.45 -2.11
CA GLY A 613 -9.08 49.54 -2.82
C GLY A 613 -8.30 49.05 -4.04
N LEU A 614 -7.67 47.89 -3.98
CA LEU A 614 -6.87 47.31 -5.06
C LEU A 614 -7.71 46.79 -6.22
N THR A 615 -8.98 46.42 -6.04
CA THR A 615 -9.88 46.00 -7.13
C THR A 615 -10.21 47.12 -8.13
N SER A 616 -9.91 48.38 -7.81
CA SER A 616 -10.08 49.52 -8.70
C SER A 616 -8.78 49.95 -9.39
N GLY A 617 -7.70 49.15 -9.30
CA GLY A 617 -6.40 49.45 -9.85
C GLY A 617 -6.29 49.12 -11.36
N ASP A 618 -5.22 49.60 -11.99
CA ASP A 618 -4.94 49.36 -13.43
C ASP A 618 -4.24 48.02 -13.73
N ASP A 619 -3.73 47.33 -12.72
CA ASP A 619 -2.99 46.08 -12.87
C ASP A 619 -3.93 44.87 -12.74
N ALA A 620 -4.23 44.24 -13.87
CA ALA A 620 -5.20 43.16 -13.96
C ALA A 620 -4.89 41.95 -13.05
N GLU A 621 -3.60 41.57 -12.88
CA GLU A 621 -3.21 40.43 -12.05
C GLU A 621 -3.36 40.74 -10.55
N LEU A 622 -3.05 41.97 -10.13
CA LEU A 622 -3.27 42.42 -8.75
C LEU A 622 -4.77 42.57 -8.43
N VAL A 623 -5.56 42.98 -9.40
CA VAL A 623 -7.04 43.06 -9.28
C VAL A 623 -7.59 41.64 -9.09
N GLU A 624 -7.22 40.68 -9.93
CA GLU A 624 -7.65 39.28 -9.85
C GLU A 624 -7.24 38.65 -8.51
N ALA A 625 -6.01 38.88 -8.06
CA ALA A 625 -5.51 38.39 -6.77
C ALA A 625 -6.31 38.98 -5.61
N ALA A 626 -6.64 40.29 -5.66
CA ALA A 626 -7.43 40.94 -4.63
C ALA A 626 -8.88 40.44 -4.60
N GLU A 627 -9.52 40.25 -5.75
CA GLU A 627 -10.86 39.67 -5.84
C GLU A 627 -10.88 38.23 -5.29
N THR A 628 -9.89 37.44 -5.60
CA THR A 628 -9.73 36.05 -5.09
C THR A 628 -9.56 36.06 -3.56
N ALA A 629 -8.75 36.95 -3.03
CA ALA A 629 -8.54 37.09 -1.59
C ALA A 629 -9.83 37.52 -0.86
N ILE A 630 -10.61 38.47 -1.42
CA ILE A 630 -11.89 38.87 -0.87
C ILE A 630 -12.91 37.75 -0.88
N ALA A 631 -12.99 36.97 -1.97
CA ALA A 631 -13.90 35.83 -2.08
C ALA A 631 -13.62 34.79 -0.96
N ARG A 632 -12.35 34.46 -0.73
CA ARG A 632 -11.96 33.55 0.37
C ARG A 632 -12.39 34.06 1.74
N LEU A 633 -12.19 35.34 2.02
CA LEU A 633 -12.59 35.94 3.29
C LEU A 633 -14.11 35.95 3.50
N GLN A 634 -14.90 36.01 2.44
CA GLN A 634 -16.35 35.94 2.49
C GLN A 634 -16.86 34.52 2.75
N ASP A 635 -16.24 33.54 2.12
CA ASP A 635 -16.56 32.10 2.32
C ASP A 635 -16.27 31.66 3.77
N GLU A 636 -15.15 32.09 4.35
CA GLU A 636 -14.80 31.79 5.75
C GLU A 636 -15.75 32.45 6.77
N GLN A 637 -16.39 33.59 6.42
CA GLN A 637 -17.39 34.24 7.26
C GLN A 637 -18.77 33.60 7.14
N GLY A 638 -19.07 32.93 6.02
CA GLY A 638 -20.33 32.21 5.79
C GLY A 638 -20.40 30.84 6.49
N GLU A 639 -19.24 30.25 6.83
CA GLU A 639 -19.15 28.96 7.55
C GLU A 639 -19.11 29.10 9.09
N ARG A 640 -19.00 30.28 9.62
CA ARG A 640 -19.08 30.62 11.07
C ARG A 640 -20.43 31.15 11.45
#